data_42b6057cc6a337cade96f1de0629d1a6
#
_entry.id   42b6057cc6a337cade96f1de0629d1a6
#
_cell.length_a   1.000
_cell.length_b   1.000
_cell.length_c   1.000
_cell.angle_alpha   90.00
_cell.angle_beta   90.00
_cell.angle_gamma   90.00
#
_symmetry.space_group_name_H-M   'P 1'
#
loop_
_entity.id
_entity.type
_entity.pdbx_description
1 polymer ?
#
loop_
_entity_poly.entity_id
_entity_poly.type
_entity_poly.pdbx_seq_one_letter_code
_entity_poly.pdbx_strand_id
1 'polypeptide(L)'
;MTLRRQVLLLSAWAAFLALVVLVFVHVRDQPPAPPQASLGTLTQAVLNTEEGGGTLQDQISLNAARAAQVGTGQVTWWDAAGGEHVTPLPQDGQGLVLSVFTTDHFSNFTTDNGIPISTLLLVLVPTLIIVMVIVILYWRPGGGPVRLLRTRSRVVGGDQPLSRFADVAGCDDAKLEMGELVAFLRDPDRYRELGARVPKGVLLVGPPGTGKTLLARAVAGEADCAFLSVSGSEFVEMFVGVGAARVRDLFRKARKAAPCIVFVDEIDAVGRRRAGVGVHLGHEEREQTLNQLLVELDGFDQGARIVVIGATNRADVLDEALLRPGRFDRQVSVDPPDVGGREAILAVHARGKPLAPDADLGLLARRTAGFTGADLDNLINEAALLAARERVPEIGMGQLEAAVDRVLAGPERRGRLLSLEERRTIAYHEMGHALVLTALPGTDPVRRVSIVGRGRSLGWTLTVPDSDRALGSKSQLRNRLAGLLGGRVAEELVLGQDDITTGGADDLLKATQLARQMVTELGMSGLGVRVVQGGDAGLAPLHSDDLGRRVDAEVDRLLDEALGRARTILAARRDLLDELAARLLEVETMTGAELAEVITAHAPIELRGVAAVRSPAPPAVPAVVAISRVTGVPPPGSAAVPARTGARPAVPPPWLRTLLRAAASALGGRPGQGGLSG
;
A
#
# COMPACT_ATOMS: atom_id res chain seq x y z
N MET A 1 34.04 -24.13 9.37
CA MET A 1 33.40 -25.47 9.30
C MET A 1 34.28 -26.45 10.01
N THR A 2 33.79 -27.15 11.06
CA THR A 2 34.61 -28.12 11.78
C THR A 2 34.87 -29.32 10.87
N LEU A 3 36.09 -29.85 10.88
CA LEU A 3 36.57 -31.01 10.08
C LEU A 3 35.59 -32.18 10.11
N ARG A 4 34.92 -32.41 11.24
CA ARG A 4 33.86 -33.43 11.40
C ARG A 4 32.68 -33.25 10.43
N ARG A 5 32.27 -32.01 10.09
CA ARG A 5 31.16 -31.76 9.16
C ARG A 5 31.55 -32.01 7.72
N GLN A 6 32.79 -31.73 7.36
CA GLN A 6 33.30 -32.02 6.00
C GLN A 6 33.42 -33.54 5.77
N VAL A 7 33.86 -34.27 6.78
CA VAL A 7 33.98 -35.75 6.72
C VAL A 7 32.59 -36.39 6.60
N LEU A 8 31.57 -35.92 7.37
CA LEU A 8 30.20 -36.44 7.26
C LEU A 8 29.54 -36.14 5.91
N LEU A 9 29.83 -35.00 5.29
CA LEU A 9 29.32 -34.67 3.96
C LEU A 9 29.98 -35.53 2.90
N LEU A 10 31.33 -35.73 2.97
CA LEU A 10 32.05 -36.58 2.06
C LEU A 10 31.62 -38.05 2.19
N SER A 11 31.36 -38.55 3.39
CA SER A 11 30.90 -39.93 3.58
C SER A 11 29.45 -40.12 3.07
N ALA A 12 28.56 -39.13 3.20
CA ALA A 12 27.20 -39.17 2.63
C ALA A 12 27.26 -39.17 1.08
N TRP A 13 28.15 -38.37 0.48
CA TRP A 13 28.36 -38.37 -0.94
C TRP A 13 28.96 -39.68 -1.48
N ALA A 14 29.91 -40.25 -0.74
CA ALA A 14 30.50 -41.55 -1.10
C ALA A 14 29.46 -42.68 -1.03
N ALA A 15 28.60 -42.68 0.01
CA ALA A 15 27.50 -43.65 0.13
C ALA A 15 26.46 -43.50 -0.99
N PHE A 16 26.12 -42.26 -1.36
CA PHE A 16 25.22 -41.98 -2.48
C PHE A 16 25.80 -42.47 -3.81
N LEU A 17 27.07 -42.17 -4.07
CA LEU A 17 27.75 -42.60 -5.29
C LEU A 17 27.83 -44.13 -5.38
N ALA A 18 28.13 -44.80 -4.26
CA ALA A 18 28.13 -46.24 -4.16
C ALA A 18 26.75 -46.85 -4.45
N LEU A 19 25.69 -46.23 -3.97
CA LEU A 19 24.30 -46.67 -4.25
C LEU A 19 23.95 -46.50 -5.74
N VAL A 20 24.33 -45.37 -6.36
CA VAL A 20 24.10 -45.13 -7.80
C VAL A 20 24.86 -46.14 -8.65
N VAL A 21 26.12 -46.42 -8.30
CA VAL A 21 26.92 -47.46 -9.00
C VAL A 21 26.31 -48.83 -8.85
N LEU A 22 25.82 -49.18 -7.65
CA LEU A 22 25.20 -50.49 -7.38
C LEU A 22 23.90 -50.65 -8.18
N VAL A 23 23.07 -49.60 -8.28
CA VAL A 23 21.86 -49.57 -9.12
C VAL A 23 22.24 -49.71 -10.61
N PHE A 24 23.27 -48.97 -11.05
CA PHE A 24 23.74 -49.06 -12.45
C PHE A 24 24.25 -50.42 -12.83
N VAL A 25 25.04 -51.07 -11.96
CA VAL A 25 25.50 -52.46 -12.14
C VAL A 25 24.33 -53.44 -12.17
N HIS A 26 23.37 -53.28 -11.26
CA HIS A 26 22.19 -54.15 -11.21
C HIS A 26 21.29 -54.05 -12.47
N VAL A 27 21.13 -52.83 -13.02
CA VAL A 27 20.39 -52.59 -14.27
C VAL A 27 21.14 -53.13 -15.48
N ARG A 28 22.48 -53.08 -15.47
CA ARG A 28 23.32 -53.55 -16.58
C ARG A 28 23.39 -55.06 -16.65
N ASP A 29 23.35 -55.77 -15.52
CA ASP A 29 23.45 -57.23 -15.42
C ASP A 29 22.11 -57.97 -15.57
N GLN A 30 21.01 -57.27 -15.94
CA GLN A 30 19.77 -57.91 -16.25
C GLN A 30 19.92 -58.70 -17.58
N PRO A 31 19.45 -59.97 -17.60
CA PRO A 31 19.44 -60.73 -18.84
C PRO A 31 18.57 -60.01 -19.89
N PRO A 32 18.91 -60.16 -21.19
CA PRO A 32 18.10 -59.55 -22.24
C PRO A 32 16.62 -59.96 -22.09
N ALA A 33 15.71 -58.99 -22.24
CA ALA A 33 14.29 -59.27 -22.12
C ALA A 33 13.88 -60.39 -23.09
N PRO A 34 13.06 -61.38 -22.62
CA PRO A 34 12.62 -62.47 -23.49
C PRO A 34 11.80 -61.91 -24.66
N PRO A 35 11.80 -62.62 -25.83
CA PRO A 35 11.10 -62.11 -27.01
C PRO A 35 9.63 -61.93 -26.78
N GLN A 36 9.07 -60.78 -27.22
CA GLN A 36 7.66 -60.48 -27.11
C GLN A 36 6.86 -61.33 -28.11
N ALA A 37 5.89 -62.11 -27.59
CA ALA A 37 4.95 -62.85 -28.40
C ALA A 37 3.58 -62.10 -28.46
N SER A 38 2.85 -62.21 -29.58
CA SER A 38 1.53 -61.61 -29.69
C SER A 38 0.50 -62.36 -28.85
N LEU A 39 -0.60 -61.70 -28.47
CA LEU A 39 -1.73 -62.33 -27.75
C LEU A 39 -2.28 -63.52 -28.57
N GLY A 40 -2.31 -63.40 -29.90
CA GLY A 40 -2.73 -64.50 -30.78
C GLY A 40 -1.79 -65.71 -30.72
N THR A 41 -0.48 -65.48 -30.58
CA THR A 41 0.53 -66.55 -30.40
C THR A 41 0.33 -67.29 -29.05
N LEU A 42 0.05 -66.53 -27.97
CA LEU A 42 -0.25 -67.09 -26.67
C LEU A 42 -1.55 -67.93 -26.73
N THR A 43 -2.64 -67.39 -27.34
CA THR A 43 -3.92 -68.09 -27.48
C THR A 43 -3.75 -69.40 -28.26
N GLN A 44 -2.97 -69.38 -29.34
CA GLN A 44 -2.70 -70.57 -30.16
C GLN A 44 -1.81 -71.58 -29.40
N ALA A 45 -0.88 -71.13 -28.56
CA ALA A 45 -0.06 -72.02 -27.73
C ALA A 45 -0.93 -72.67 -26.63
N VAL A 46 -1.91 -71.97 -26.09
CA VAL A 46 -2.88 -72.52 -25.11
C VAL A 46 -3.80 -73.52 -25.79
N LEU A 47 -4.38 -73.19 -26.96
CA LEU A 47 -5.25 -74.16 -27.70
C LEU A 47 -4.51 -75.42 -28.11
N ASN A 48 -3.23 -75.32 -28.53
CA ASN A 48 -2.41 -76.46 -28.84
C ASN A 48 -2.12 -77.35 -27.61
N THR A 49 -2.23 -76.79 -26.40
CA THR A 49 -2.09 -77.54 -25.14
C THR A 49 -3.37 -78.41 -24.87
N GLU A 50 -4.57 -77.89 -25.24
CA GLU A 50 -5.83 -78.59 -25.09
C GLU A 50 -5.93 -79.78 -26.10
N GLU A 51 -5.42 -79.61 -27.31
CA GLU A 51 -5.46 -80.69 -28.32
C GLU A 51 -4.47 -81.84 -28.07
N GLY A 52 -3.49 -81.65 -27.19
CA GLY A 52 -2.44 -82.68 -26.90
C GLY A 52 -2.84 -83.85 -26.05
N GLY A 53 -4.13 -84.04 -25.72
CA GLY A 53 -4.64 -85.10 -24.87
C GLY A 53 -4.95 -86.42 -25.57
N GLY A 54 -4.66 -86.64 -26.83
CA GLY A 54 -4.93 -87.84 -27.58
C GLY A 54 -3.74 -88.34 -28.36
N THR A 55 -3.07 -89.32 -27.85
CA THR A 55 -2.26 -90.38 -28.52
C THR A 55 -1.62 -90.08 -29.89
N LEU A 56 -0.87 -88.98 -30.05
CA LEU A 56 0.03 -88.80 -31.14
C LEU A 56 1.37 -88.32 -30.59
N GLN A 57 2.21 -89.27 -30.31
CA GLN A 57 3.50 -89.10 -29.65
C GLN A 57 4.61 -88.42 -30.55
N ASP A 58 4.27 -87.99 -31.76
CA ASP A 58 5.27 -87.55 -32.72
C ASP A 58 5.14 -86.16 -33.24
N GLN A 59 4.20 -85.36 -32.77
CA GLN A 59 4.14 -83.96 -33.07
C GLN A 59 3.74 -83.15 -31.85
N ILE A 60 4.62 -83.09 -30.84
CA ILE A 60 4.59 -82.06 -29.87
C ILE A 60 4.80 -80.73 -30.65
N SER A 61 3.74 -80.02 -30.89
CA SER A 61 3.88 -78.71 -31.55
C SER A 61 4.84 -77.88 -30.67
N LEU A 62 5.91 -77.46 -31.25
CA LEU A 62 6.98 -76.63 -30.64
C LEU A 62 6.42 -75.35 -29.94
N ASN A 63 5.14 -75.11 -30.08
CA ASN A 63 4.44 -73.93 -29.62
C ASN A 63 3.39 -74.18 -28.48
N ALA A 64 3.32 -75.37 -27.92
CA ALA A 64 2.41 -75.60 -26.78
C ALA A 64 3.02 -75.03 -25.49
N ALA A 65 2.21 -74.30 -24.74
CA ALA A 65 2.65 -73.70 -23.47
C ALA A 65 2.78 -74.72 -22.39
N ARG A 66 3.92 -74.90 -21.72
CA ARG A 66 4.19 -75.80 -20.60
C ARG A 66 3.94 -75.16 -19.24
N ALA A 67 4.18 -73.89 -19.13
CA ALA A 67 3.95 -73.12 -17.90
C ALA A 67 3.67 -71.64 -18.26
N ALA A 68 2.95 -70.95 -17.38
CA ALA A 68 2.70 -69.53 -17.55
C ALA A 68 2.76 -68.83 -16.20
N GLN A 69 3.29 -67.61 -16.22
CA GLN A 69 3.31 -66.69 -15.06
C GLN A 69 2.63 -65.38 -15.44
N VAL A 70 1.54 -65.06 -14.75
CA VAL A 70 0.79 -63.82 -15.00
C VAL A 70 1.28 -62.73 -14.07
N GLY A 71 1.93 -61.73 -14.63
CA GLY A 71 2.33 -60.52 -13.94
C GLY A 71 1.37 -59.35 -14.19
N THR A 72 1.66 -58.19 -13.62
CA THR A 72 0.90 -56.94 -13.84
C THR A 72 1.15 -56.40 -15.26
N GLY A 73 0.18 -56.61 -16.14
CA GLY A 73 0.19 -56.11 -17.52
C GLY A 73 0.91 -56.97 -18.55
N GLN A 74 1.41 -58.15 -18.19
CA GLN A 74 2.02 -59.12 -19.13
C GLN A 74 1.91 -60.55 -18.62
N VAL A 75 1.95 -61.50 -19.54
CA VAL A 75 2.05 -62.95 -19.26
C VAL A 75 3.41 -63.42 -19.77
N THR A 76 4.18 -64.06 -18.88
CA THR A 76 5.36 -64.79 -19.27
C THR A 76 5.01 -66.29 -19.38
N TRP A 77 5.26 -66.91 -20.49
CA TRP A 77 4.96 -68.31 -20.71
C TRP A 77 6.11 -69.04 -21.42
N TRP A 78 6.17 -70.32 -21.23
CA TRP A 78 7.23 -71.19 -21.78
C TRP A 78 6.61 -72.17 -22.76
N ASP A 79 7.21 -72.27 -23.94
CA ASP A 79 6.78 -73.25 -24.94
C ASP A 79 7.25 -74.67 -24.60
N ALA A 80 6.87 -75.67 -25.44
CA ALA A 80 7.22 -77.04 -25.27
C ALA A 80 8.75 -77.31 -25.34
N ALA A 81 9.50 -76.48 -26.01
CA ALA A 81 10.96 -76.52 -26.13
C ALA A 81 11.68 -75.86 -24.95
N GLY A 82 10.98 -75.20 -24.07
CA GLY A 82 11.50 -74.42 -22.93
C GLY A 82 11.87 -72.99 -23.26
N GLY A 83 11.47 -72.46 -24.44
CA GLY A 83 11.66 -71.07 -24.83
C GLY A 83 10.75 -70.15 -24.03
N GLU A 84 11.29 -69.08 -23.45
CA GLU A 84 10.54 -68.11 -22.67
C GLU A 84 9.96 -66.98 -23.59
N HIS A 85 8.69 -66.70 -23.45
CA HIS A 85 7.97 -65.71 -24.21
C HIS A 85 7.19 -64.74 -23.28
N VAL A 86 7.10 -63.46 -23.66
CA VAL A 86 6.34 -62.47 -22.92
C VAL A 86 5.26 -61.88 -23.83
N THR A 87 4.01 -61.87 -23.33
CA THR A 87 2.86 -61.34 -24.04
C THR A 87 2.30 -60.17 -23.26
N PRO A 88 2.29 -58.94 -23.78
CA PRO A 88 1.64 -57.80 -23.10
C PRO A 88 0.12 -57.96 -23.11
N LEU A 89 -0.52 -57.69 -21.96
CA LEU A 89 -1.95 -57.71 -21.81
C LEU A 89 -2.54 -56.29 -21.90
N PRO A 90 -3.70 -56.12 -22.55
CA PRO A 90 -4.45 -54.89 -22.48
C PRO A 90 -4.97 -54.67 -21.04
N GLN A 91 -5.25 -53.42 -20.65
CA GLN A 91 -5.60 -53.04 -19.27
C GLN A 91 -6.75 -53.87 -18.66
N ASP A 92 -7.69 -54.38 -19.45
CA ASP A 92 -8.82 -55.18 -19.02
C ASP A 92 -8.62 -56.70 -19.25
N GLY A 93 -7.46 -57.09 -19.77
CA GLY A 93 -7.21 -58.47 -20.21
C GLY A 93 -6.80 -59.46 -19.10
N GLN A 94 -6.41 -58.97 -17.92
CA GLN A 94 -5.91 -59.87 -16.84
C GLN A 94 -6.99 -60.86 -16.36
N GLY A 95 -8.24 -60.40 -16.21
CA GLY A 95 -9.34 -61.25 -15.75
C GLY A 95 -9.68 -62.38 -16.76
N LEU A 96 -9.60 -62.05 -18.07
CA LEU A 96 -9.92 -63.01 -19.14
C LEU A 96 -8.81 -64.08 -19.28
N VAL A 97 -7.54 -63.67 -19.18
CA VAL A 97 -6.41 -64.59 -19.22
C VAL A 97 -6.40 -65.51 -17.97
N LEU A 98 -6.67 -64.95 -16.76
CA LEU A 98 -6.79 -65.75 -15.54
C LEU A 98 -7.90 -66.80 -15.66
N SER A 99 -9.06 -66.47 -16.27
CA SER A 99 -10.15 -67.42 -16.45
C SER A 99 -9.79 -68.54 -17.41
N VAL A 100 -8.99 -68.33 -18.42
CA VAL A 100 -8.51 -69.36 -19.35
C VAL A 100 -7.45 -70.26 -18.72
N PHE A 101 -6.56 -69.69 -17.90
CA PHE A 101 -5.52 -70.51 -17.25
C PHE A 101 -5.95 -71.24 -15.97
N THR A 102 -7.07 -70.89 -15.37
CA THR A 102 -7.61 -71.61 -14.14
C THR A 102 -8.48 -72.75 -14.42
N THR A 103 -8.85 -73.06 -15.66
CA THR A 103 -9.57 -74.29 -16.03
C THR A 103 -8.56 -75.40 -16.23
N ASP A 104 -8.36 -76.23 -15.20
CA ASP A 104 -7.77 -77.59 -15.06
C ASP A 104 -6.63 -78.08 -15.98
N HIS A 105 -6.04 -77.26 -16.82
CA HIS A 105 -5.11 -77.70 -17.86
C HIS A 105 -3.63 -77.34 -17.64
N PHE A 106 -3.32 -76.57 -16.60
CA PHE A 106 -1.92 -76.16 -16.28
C PHE A 106 -1.55 -76.56 -14.86
N SER A 107 -0.66 -77.50 -14.70
CA SER A 107 -0.12 -77.92 -13.40
C SER A 107 0.88 -76.96 -12.76
N ASN A 108 1.36 -76.00 -13.50
CA ASN A 108 2.45 -75.04 -13.11
C ASN A 108 2.06 -73.58 -13.34
N PHE A 109 0.88 -73.16 -12.86
CA PHE A 109 0.47 -71.79 -12.93
C PHE A 109 0.87 -71.06 -11.64
N THR A 110 1.58 -69.93 -11.74
CA THR A 110 1.95 -69.06 -10.63
C THR A 110 1.58 -67.61 -10.95
N THR A 111 0.97 -66.88 -9.99
CA THR A 111 0.76 -65.45 -10.10
C THR A 111 1.86 -64.74 -9.35
N ASP A 112 2.63 -63.89 -10.07
CA ASP A 112 3.61 -63.02 -9.43
C ASP A 112 2.99 -61.67 -9.15
N ASN A 113 2.61 -61.46 -7.88
CA ASN A 113 2.10 -60.17 -7.37
C ASN A 113 3.23 -59.30 -6.82
N GLY A 114 4.48 -59.61 -7.07
CA GLY A 114 5.64 -58.84 -6.63
C GLY A 114 5.73 -57.49 -7.35
N ILE A 115 5.88 -56.40 -6.59
CA ILE A 115 6.21 -55.10 -7.16
C ILE A 115 7.61 -55.23 -7.77
N PRO A 116 7.80 -55.02 -9.09
CA PRO A 116 9.12 -55.16 -9.68
C PRO A 116 10.13 -54.19 -9.05
N ILE A 117 11.29 -54.64 -8.72
CA ILE A 117 12.36 -53.87 -8.06
C ILE A 117 12.68 -52.58 -8.84
N SER A 118 12.52 -52.58 -10.16
CA SER A 118 12.64 -51.40 -11.01
C SER A 118 11.61 -50.32 -10.66
N THR A 119 10.37 -50.69 -10.35
CA THR A 119 9.33 -49.72 -9.95
C THR A 119 9.58 -49.16 -8.54
N LEU A 120 10.06 -50.01 -7.62
CA LEU A 120 10.44 -49.59 -6.28
C LEU A 120 11.62 -48.60 -6.36
N LEU A 121 12.63 -48.85 -7.18
CA LEU A 121 13.78 -47.94 -7.39
C LEU A 121 13.38 -46.66 -8.07
N LEU A 122 12.44 -46.68 -9.01
CA LEU A 122 11.93 -45.47 -9.70
C LEU A 122 11.27 -44.47 -8.74
N VAL A 123 10.66 -44.93 -7.65
CA VAL A 123 10.03 -44.10 -6.62
C VAL A 123 11.00 -43.74 -5.50
N LEU A 124 11.86 -44.65 -5.09
CA LEU A 124 12.74 -44.49 -3.93
C LEU A 124 13.94 -43.57 -4.22
N VAL A 125 14.49 -43.63 -5.43
CA VAL A 125 15.65 -42.79 -5.82
C VAL A 125 15.29 -41.30 -5.89
N PRO A 126 14.21 -40.84 -6.55
CA PRO A 126 13.80 -39.43 -6.54
C PRO A 126 13.43 -38.94 -5.14
N THR A 127 12.77 -39.76 -4.32
CA THR A 127 12.43 -39.38 -2.93
C THR A 127 13.69 -39.19 -2.09
N LEU A 128 14.68 -40.05 -2.22
CA LEU A 128 15.96 -39.93 -1.53
C LEU A 128 16.75 -38.69 -2.00
N ILE A 129 16.72 -38.39 -3.30
CA ILE A 129 17.31 -37.16 -3.85
C ILE A 129 16.62 -35.92 -3.27
N ILE A 130 15.28 -35.90 -3.20
CA ILE A 130 14.52 -34.79 -2.63
C ILE A 130 14.87 -34.63 -1.14
N VAL A 131 14.87 -35.71 -0.36
CA VAL A 131 15.27 -35.68 1.05
C VAL A 131 16.70 -35.17 1.21
N MET A 132 17.65 -35.63 0.36
CA MET A 132 19.03 -35.18 0.39
C MET A 132 19.16 -33.70 0.04
N VAL A 133 18.44 -33.20 -0.96
CA VAL A 133 18.40 -31.77 -1.32
C VAL A 133 17.83 -30.96 -0.13
N ILE A 134 16.77 -31.42 0.50
CA ILE A 134 16.21 -30.79 1.69
C ILE A 134 17.24 -30.76 2.83
N VAL A 135 17.92 -31.88 3.09
CA VAL A 135 18.98 -31.96 4.13
C VAL A 135 20.14 -31.03 3.81
N ILE A 136 20.60 -30.96 2.55
CA ILE A 136 21.67 -30.04 2.13
C ILE A 136 21.24 -28.57 2.29
N LEU A 137 20.01 -28.24 1.94
CA LEU A 137 19.43 -26.90 2.13
C LEU A 137 19.31 -26.54 3.61
N TYR A 138 18.98 -27.51 4.47
CA TYR A 138 18.88 -27.31 5.94
C TYR A 138 20.26 -27.22 6.61
N TRP A 139 21.27 -27.94 6.10
CA TRP A 139 22.59 -28.05 6.74
C TRP A 139 23.62 -27.08 6.19
N ARG A 140 23.33 -26.35 5.12
CA ARG A 140 24.21 -25.27 4.64
C ARG A 140 24.32 -24.18 5.72
N PRO A 141 25.53 -23.83 6.21
CA PRO A 141 25.70 -22.72 7.14
C PRO A 141 25.29 -21.41 6.44
N GLY A 142 24.10 -20.89 6.78
CA GLY A 142 23.52 -19.69 6.17
C GLY A 142 22.54 -19.90 5.03
N GLY A 143 22.16 -21.12 4.67
CA GLY A 143 21.29 -21.44 3.51
C GLY A 143 19.96 -22.14 3.81
N GLY A 144 19.56 -22.31 5.08
CA GLY A 144 18.25 -22.91 5.41
C GLY A 144 17.09 -21.94 5.26
N PRO A 145 15.83 -22.41 5.31
CA PRO A 145 14.63 -21.58 5.33
C PRO A 145 14.63 -20.50 6.41
N VAL A 146 15.51 -20.64 7.42
CA VAL A 146 15.80 -19.60 8.44
C VAL A 146 16.29 -18.28 7.83
N ARG A 147 16.81 -18.26 6.60
CA ARG A 147 17.25 -17.03 5.92
C ARG A 147 16.05 -16.25 5.36
N LEU A 148 14.98 -16.91 4.98
CA LEU A 148 13.69 -16.30 4.59
C LEU A 148 12.99 -15.67 5.81
N LEU A 149 13.26 -16.19 7.02
CA LEU A 149 12.68 -15.73 8.28
C LEU A 149 13.48 -14.60 8.94
N ARG A 150 14.69 -14.28 8.44
CA ARG A 150 15.51 -13.18 8.99
C ARG A 150 15.10 -11.86 8.36
N THR A 151 14.67 -10.94 9.19
CA THR A 151 14.42 -9.54 8.80
C THR A 151 15.72 -8.92 8.27
N ARG A 152 15.64 -8.29 7.11
CA ARG A 152 16.72 -7.44 6.57
C ARG A 152 16.82 -6.10 7.29
N SER A 153 16.40 -6.02 8.56
CA SER A 153 16.49 -4.79 9.33
C SER A 153 17.91 -4.23 9.25
N ARG A 154 18.06 -3.03 8.71
CA ARG A 154 19.31 -2.29 8.77
C ARG A 154 19.49 -1.82 10.20
N VAL A 155 20.50 -2.36 10.88
CA VAL A 155 20.98 -1.76 12.13
C VAL A 155 21.87 -0.60 11.71
N VAL A 156 21.37 0.61 11.86
CA VAL A 156 22.18 1.83 11.69
C VAL A 156 22.64 2.19 13.10
N GLY A 157 23.91 1.94 13.40
CA GLY A 157 24.49 2.23 14.69
C GLY A 157 25.85 1.56 14.83
N GLY A 158 26.86 2.33 15.16
CA GLY A 158 28.24 1.93 15.36
C GLY A 158 29.25 2.71 14.51
N ASP A 159 29.06 2.83 13.20
CA ASP A 159 30.03 3.51 12.32
C ASP A 159 29.43 4.54 11.35
N GLN A 160 28.09 4.70 11.28
CA GLN A 160 27.49 5.75 10.49
C GLN A 160 26.95 6.87 11.38
N PRO A 161 27.30 8.15 11.11
CA PRO A 161 26.77 9.27 11.89
C PRO A 161 25.24 9.30 11.74
N LEU A 162 24.54 9.21 12.87
CA LEU A 162 23.10 9.41 12.93
C LEU A 162 22.81 10.91 12.74
N SER A 163 21.79 11.23 11.96
CA SER A 163 21.28 12.59 11.85
C SER A 163 20.87 13.12 13.21
N ARG A 164 21.02 14.43 13.45
CA ARG A 164 20.58 15.12 14.67
C ARG A 164 19.44 16.08 14.36
N PHE A 165 18.80 16.63 15.39
CA PHE A 165 17.73 17.62 15.22
C PHE A 165 18.17 18.89 14.46
N ALA A 166 19.46 19.22 14.51
CA ALA A 166 20.04 20.30 13.73
C ALA A 166 20.05 20.04 12.21
N ASP A 167 19.99 18.77 11.81
CA ASP A 167 19.94 18.36 10.39
C ASP A 167 18.50 18.27 9.86
N VAL A 168 17.50 18.40 10.74
CA VAL A 168 16.08 18.36 10.41
C VAL A 168 15.54 19.78 10.47
N ALA A 169 15.06 20.30 9.36
CA ALA A 169 14.46 21.64 9.29
C ALA A 169 12.94 21.54 9.08
N GLY A 170 12.21 22.56 9.50
CA GLY A 170 10.79 22.77 9.14
C GLY A 170 9.77 21.85 9.80
N CYS A 171 10.07 21.23 10.94
CA CYS A 171 9.12 20.44 11.75
C CYS A 171 9.36 20.67 13.25
N ASP A 172 9.36 21.94 13.67
CA ASP A 172 9.78 22.32 15.01
C ASP A 172 8.81 21.82 16.09
N ASP A 173 7.51 21.82 15.85
CA ASP A 173 6.52 21.24 16.76
C ASP A 173 6.74 19.74 16.96
N ALA A 174 6.95 18.99 15.88
CA ALA A 174 7.25 17.57 15.95
C ALA A 174 8.59 17.30 16.67
N LYS A 175 9.63 18.15 16.49
CA LYS A 175 10.89 18.05 17.21
C LYS A 175 10.70 18.29 18.71
N LEU A 176 9.87 19.26 19.09
CA LEU A 176 9.57 19.56 20.48
C LEU A 176 8.93 18.34 21.17
N GLU A 177 7.91 17.73 20.54
CA GLU A 177 7.26 16.53 21.07
C GLU A 177 8.22 15.33 21.14
N MET A 178 9.05 15.15 20.11
CA MET A 178 10.04 14.06 20.10
C MET A 178 11.20 14.32 21.06
N GLY A 179 11.45 15.56 21.45
CA GLY A 179 12.43 15.94 22.46
C GLY A 179 12.15 15.33 23.84
N GLU A 180 10.89 15.18 24.22
CA GLU A 180 10.50 14.49 25.45
C GLU A 180 10.92 13.01 25.43
N LEU A 181 10.79 12.38 24.27
CA LEU A 181 11.20 10.99 24.08
C LEU A 181 12.74 10.84 24.19
N VAL A 182 13.49 11.79 23.62
CA VAL A 182 14.95 11.85 23.76
C VAL A 182 15.34 11.99 25.22
N ALA A 183 14.71 12.92 25.96
CA ALA A 183 14.98 13.12 27.39
C ALA A 183 14.73 11.85 28.20
N PHE A 184 13.67 11.11 27.91
CA PHE A 184 13.40 9.82 28.54
C PHE A 184 14.46 8.76 28.21
N LEU A 185 14.84 8.62 26.93
CA LEU A 185 15.84 7.61 26.54
C LEU A 185 17.21 7.86 27.20
N ARG A 186 17.55 9.16 27.40
CA ARG A 186 18.79 9.58 28.09
C ARG A 186 18.75 9.33 29.60
N ASP A 187 17.65 9.70 30.26
CA ASP A 187 17.50 9.62 31.73
C ASP A 187 16.14 9.00 32.11
N PRO A 188 15.98 7.67 31.99
CA PRO A 188 14.73 6.98 32.26
C PRO A 188 14.40 6.94 33.76
N ASP A 189 15.42 7.03 34.66
CA ASP A 189 15.24 6.83 36.09
C ASP A 189 14.50 8.02 36.72
N ARG A 190 14.75 9.25 36.24
CA ARG A 190 13.99 10.45 36.61
C ARG A 190 12.49 10.33 36.40
N TYR A 191 12.08 9.71 35.29
CA TYR A 191 10.66 9.51 34.99
C TYR A 191 10.03 8.41 35.84
N ARG A 192 10.80 7.37 36.20
CA ARG A 192 10.34 6.29 37.08
C ARG A 192 10.11 6.76 38.50
N GLU A 193 11.03 7.58 39.04
CA GLU A 193 10.91 8.15 40.39
C GLU A 193 9.63 8.97 40.55
N LEU A 194 9.18 9.65 39.49
CA LEU A 194 7.92 10.42 39.47
C LEU A 194 6.70 9.56 39.15
N GLY A 195 6.85 8.25 38.91
CA GLY A 195 5.77 7.34 38.54
C GLY A 195 5.18 7.60 37.11
N ALA A 196 5.90 8.35 36.28
CA ALA A 196 5.47 8.68 34.94
C ALA A 196 5.49 7.43 34.02
N ARG A 197 4.41 7.22 33.26
CA ARG A 197 4.35 6.18 32.23
C ARG A 197 4.87 6.76 30.92
N VAL A 198 5.92 6.19 30.41
CA VAL A 198 6.50 6.60 29.14
C VAL A 198 5.77 5.91 27.99
N PRO A 199 5.55 6.63 26.87
CA PRO A 199 4.97 6.02 25.69
C PRO A 199 5.88 4.91 25.16
N LYS A 200 5.32 3.70 24.96
CA LYS A 200 6.04 2.57 24.36
C LYS A 200 6.18 2.75 22.86
N GLY A 201 5.22 3.42 22.25
CA GLY A 201 5.17 3.65 20.83
C GLY A 201 4.70 5.06 20.47
N VAL A 202 5.33 5.63 19.46
CA VAL A 202 4.96 6.91 18.86
C VAL A 202 4.63 6.68 17.40
N LEU A 203 3.51 7.22 16.95
CA LEU A 203 3.09 7.17 15.56
C LEU A 203 3.33 8.53 14.88
N LEU A 204 4.22 8.56 13.89
CA LEU A 204 4.42 9.73 13.04
C LEU A 204 3.39 9.70 11.90
N VAL A 205 2.56 10.73 11.82
CA VAL A 205 1.49 10.85 10.82
C VAL A 205 1.75 12.06 9.94
N GLY A 206 1.57 11.96 8.63
CA GLY A 206 1.68 13.09 7.72
C GLY A 206 1.89 12.68 6.28
N PRO A 207 1.80 13.61 5.31
CA PRO A 207 1.99 13.33 3.90
C PRO A 207 3.35 12.71 3.58
N PRO A 208 3.51 12.04 2.43
CA PRO A 208 4.81 11.54 2.00
C PRO A 208 5.79 12.71 1.79
N GLY A 209 7.07 12.47 2.05
CA GLY A 209 8.11 13.48 1.83
C GLY A 209 8.28 14.54 2.92
N THR A 210 7.51 14.51 4.01
CA THR A 210 7.60 15.48 5.12
C THR A 210 8.76 15.22 6.10
N GLY A 211 9.55 14.15 5.89
CA GLY A 211 10.75 13.89 6.71
C GLY A 211 10.54 12.97 7.91
N LYS A 212 9.43 12.21 7.99
CA LYS A 212 9.13 11.28 9.09
C LYS A 212 10.29 10.33 9.43
N THR A 213 10.85 9.69 8.42
CA THR A 213 11.99 8.77 8.57
C THR A 213 13.27 9.50 9.03
N LEU A 214 13.48 10.73 8.53
CA LEU A 214 14.61 11.57 8.92
C LEU A 214 14.48 12.01 10.39
N LEU A 215 13.28 12.43 10.81
CA LEU A 215 12.97 12.82 12.18
C LEU A 215 13.21 11.63 13.16
N ALA A 216 12.70 10.44 12.84
CA ALA A 216 12.90 9.24 13.66
C ALA A 216 14.39 8.90 13.81
N ARG A 217 15.19 9.05 12.74
CA ARG A 217 16.63 8.86 12.77
C ARG A 217 17.34 9.94 13.62
N ALA A 218 16.86 11.18 13.54
CA ALA A 218 17.39 12.27 14.33
C ALA A 218 17.13 12.09 15.84
N VAL A 219 15.98 11.56 16.21
CA VAL A 219 15.67 11.18 17.60
C VAL A 219 16.68 10.16 18.14
N ALA A 220 17.03 9.15 17.34
CA ALA A 220 18.03 8.17 17.71
C ALA A 220 19.42 8.80 17.86
N GLY A 221 19.79 9.72 16.96
CA GLY A 221 21.05 10.45 17.04
C GLY A 221 21.14 11.40 18.22
N GLU A 222 20.02 12.06 18.58
CA GLU A 222 19.98 12.89 19.79
C GLU A 222 20.01 12.04 21.06
N ALA A 223 19.34 10.90 21.07
CA ALA A 223 19.33 10.00 22.23
C ALA A 223 20.60 9.15 22.35
N ASP A 224 21.51 9.21 21.38
CA ASP A 224 22.71 8.37 21.28
C ASP A 224 22.41 6.87 21.47
N CYS A 225 21.38 6.39 20.77
CA CYS A 225 20.91 5.02 20.87
C CYS A 225 20.87 4.32 19.49
N ALA A 226 20.83 2.99 19.49
CA ALA A 226 20.77 2.20 18.27
C ALA A 226 19.46 2.45 17.51
N PHE A 227 19.52 2.49 16.17
CA PHE A 227 18.37 2.67 15.29
C PHE A 227 18.17 1.43 14.41
N LEU A 228 17.04 0.74 14.58
CA LEU A 228 16.64 -0.41 13.76
C LEU A 228 15.49 0.00 12.86
N SER A 229 15.72 0.04 11.55
CA SER A 229 14.71 0.43 10.57
C SER A 229 14.24 -0.77 9.77
N VAL A 230 12.91 -0.81 9.53
CA VAL A 230 12.23 -1.80 8.70
C VAL A 230 11.03 -1.15 8.02
N SER A 231 10.69 -1.57 6.81
CA SER A 231 9.42 -1.20 6.18
C SER A 231 8.32 -2.19 6.59
N GLY A 232 7.11 -1.69 6.87
CA GLY A 232 5.92 -2.51 7.10
C GLY A 232 5.65 -3.50 5.97
N SER A 233 5.95 -3.11 4.73
CA SER A 233 5.84 -3.97 3.57
C SER A 233 6.73 -5.23 3.63
N GLU A 234 7.86 -5.19 4.33
CA GLU A 234 8.75 -6.35 4.52
C GLU A 234 8.13 -7.47 5.39
N PHE A 235 7.07 -7.15 6.12
CA PHE A 235 6.34 -8.13 6.92
C PHE A 235 5.21 -8.82 6.17
N VAL A 236 4.83 -8.30 4.99
CA VAL A 236 3.78 -8.87 4.14
C VAL A 236 4.42 -9.84 3.15
N GLU A 237 4.14 -11.13 3.29
CA GLU A 237 4.67 -12.20 2.44
C GLU A 237 3.53 -13.12 1.98
N MET A 238 3.78 -13.96 0.97
CA MET A 238 2.79 -14.93 0.49
C MET A 238 2.68 -16.18 1.37
N PHE A 239 3.66 -16.42 2.26
CA PHE A 239 3.72 -17.62 3.10
C PHE A 239 3.26 -17.31 4.52
N VAL A 240 2.23 -18.03 4.97
CA VAL A 240 1.63 -17.88 6.31
C VAL A 240 2.69 -18.04 7.41
N GLY A 241 2.73 -17.11 8.34
CA GLY A 241 3.60 -17.12 9.52
C GLY A 241 5.00 -16.56 9.34
N VAL A 242 5.44 -16.23 8.12
CA VAL A 242 6.76 -15.62 7.84
C VAL A 242 6.80 -14.21 8.39
N GLY A 243 5.78 -13.39 8.17
CA GLY A 243 5.66 -12.04 8.70
C GLY A 243 5.75 -12.00 10.23
N ALA A 244 4.98 -12.84 10.91
CA ALA A 244 5.02 -12.94 12.37
C ALA A 244 6.40 -13.38 12.88
N ALA A 245 7.10 -14.28 12.19
CA ALA A 245 8.46 -14.70 12.55
C ALA A 245 9.46 -13.55 12.38
N ARG A 246 9.32 -12.71 11.35
CA ARG A 246 10.16 -11.51 11.14
C ARG A 246 9.93 -10.46 12.23
N VAL A 247 8.67 -10.23 12.63
CA VAL A 247 8.36 -9.36 13.75
C VAL A 247 9.10 -9.85 15.03
N ARG A 248 8.99 -11.13 15.38
CA ARG A 248 9.71 -11.70 16.54
C ARG A 248 11.24 -11.55 16.42
N ASP A 249 11.81 -11.71 15.22
CA ASP A 249 13.25 -11.53 14.99
C ASP A 249 13.68 -10.09 15.19
N LEU A 250 12.91 -9.11 14.67
CA LEU A 250 13.13 -7.68 14.84
C LEU A 250 13.17 -7.31 16.34
N PHE A 251 12.13 -7.68 17.09
CA PHE A 251 12.05 -7.35 18.51
C PHE A 251 13.09 -8.10 19.37
N ARG A 252 13.51 -9.29 18.96
CA ARG A 252 14.64 -10.00 19.57
C ARG A 252 15.97 -9.26 19.34
N LYS A 253 16.19 -8.67 18.15
CA LYS A 253 17.34 -7.81 17.86
C LYS A 253 17.28 -6.53 18.68
N ALA A 254 16.10 -5.90 18.78
CA ALA A 254 15.89 -4.70 19.57
C ALA A 254 16.25 -4.93 21.05
N ARG A 255 15.78 -6.03 21.65
CA ARG A 255 16.14 -6.40 23.04
C ARG A 255 17.65 -6.57 23.27
N LYS A 256 18.39 -6.99 22.24
CA LYS A 256 19.86 -7.13 22.33
C LYS A 256 20.60 -5.82 22.11
N ALA A 257 19.99 -4.88 21.39
CA ALA A 257 20.58 -3.59 21.05
C ALA A 257 20.12 -2.45 21.98
N ALA A 258 19.35 -2.74 23.03
CA ALA A 258 18.85 -1.72 23.95
C ALA A 258 19.99 -0.97 24.66
N PRO A 259 19.92 0.37 24.78
CA PRO A 259 18.81 1.24 24.39
C PRO A 259 18.69 1.42 22.86
N CYS A 260 17.48 1.31 22.31
CA CYS A 260 17.30 1.43 20.88
C CYS A 260 15.91 1.96 20.49
N ILE A 261 15.86 2.51 19.27
CA ILE A 261 14.61 2.86 18.59
C ILE A 261 14.35 1.82 17.49
N VAL A 262 13.15 1.26 17.48
CA VAL A 262 12.64 0.43 16.39
C VAL A 262 11.74 1.30 15.51
N PHE A 263 12.16 1.56 14.31
CA PHE A 263 11.39 2.34 13.33
C PHE A 263 10.72 1.42 12.33
N VAL A 264 9.39 1.55 12.22
CA VAL A 264 8.56 0.82 11.25
C VAL A 264 7.95 1.84 10.29
N ASP A 265 8.51 1.92 9.10
CA ASP A 265 7.95 2.78 8.04
C ASP A 265 6.75 2.10 7.36
N GLU A 266 5.82 2.88 6.80
CA GLU A 266 4.63 2.37 6.13
C GLU A 266 3.86 1.33 6.96
N ILE A 267 3.64 1.62 8.25
CA ILE A 267 3.01 0.67 9.17
C ILE A 267 1.59 0.27 8.73
N ASP A 268 0.94 1.09 7.92
CA ASP A 268 -0.37 0.81 7.31
C ASP A 268 -0.35 -0.38 6.35
N ALA A 269 0.81 -0.81 5.84
CA ALA A 269 0.94 -2.05 5.08
C ALA A 269 0.53 -3.28 5.91
N VAL A 270 0.79 -3.28 7.23
CA VAL A 270 0.46 -4.36 8.17
C VAL A 270 -0.77 -4.03 8.99
N GLY A 271 -0.92 -2.77 9.39
CA GLY A 271 -1.89 -2.30 10.38
C GLY A 271 -3.24 -1.86 9.84
N ARG A 272 -3.62 -2.17 8.59
CA ARG A 272 -4.89 -1.72 8.00
C ARG A 272 -6.09 -2.39 8.64
N ARG A 273 -7.18 -1.61 8.89
CA ARG A 273 -8.50 -2.11 9.33
C ARG A 273 -9.03 -3.21 8.39
N ARG A 274 -9.84 -4.12 8.95
CA ARG A 274 -10.55 -5.14 8.18
C ARG A 274 -11.50 -4.49 7.20
N ALA A 275 -11.27 -4.60 5.91
CA ALA A 275 -12.29 -4.34 4.90
C ALA A 275 -13.25 -5.54 4.88
N GLY A 276 -14.57 -5.27 4.85
CA GLY A 276 -15.63 -6.29 4.97
C GLY A 276 -15.50 -7.50 4.04
N VAL A 277 -16.30 -8.49 4.35
CA VAL A 277 -16.40 -9.86 3.82
C VAL A 277 -15.96 -10.04 2.36
N GLY A 278 -14.67 -10.31 2.14
CA GLY A 278 -14.11 -10.79 0.88
C GLY A 278 -12.93 -11.70 1.18
N VAL A 279 -13.10 -12.97 0.88
CA VAL A 279 -12.09 -14.02 1.13
C VAL A 279 -10.91 -13.83 0.16
N HIS A 280 -9.82 -13.25 0.62
CA HIS A 280 -8.54 -13.26 -0.09
C HIS A 280 -7.45 -13.87 0.81
N LEU A 281 -6.76 -14.88 0.30
CA LEU A 281 -5.67 -15.63 0.95
C LEU A 281 -4.53 -14.80 1.57
N GLY A 282 -4.45 -13.49 1.27
CA GLY A 282 -3.46 -12.57 1.87
C GLY A 282 -3.92 -11.86 3.16
N HIS A 283 -5.18 -11.99 3.58
CA HIS A 283 -5.69 -11.30 4.78
C HIS A 283 -5.29 -11.99 6.08
N GLU A 284 -5.30 -13.33 6.10
CA GLU A 284 -4.94 -14.09 7.30
C GLU A 284 -3.50 -13.89 7.74
N GLU A 285 -2.57 -13.76 6.79
CA GLU A 285 -1.16 -13.54 7.11
C GLU A 285 -0.91 -12.16 7.69
N ARG A 286 -1.55 -11.11 7.13
CA ARG A 286 -1.47 -9.76 7.66
C ARG A 286 -2.02 -9.68 9.08
N GLU A 287 -3.15 -10.32 9.33
CA GLU A 287 -3.78 -10.36 10.65
C GLU A 287 -2.89 -11.08 11.67
N GLN A 288 -2.30 -12.21 11.29
CA GLN A 288 -1.35 -12.93 12.14
C GLN A 288 -0.10 -12.08 12.45
N THR A 289 0.38 -11.34 11.45
CA THR A 289 1.53 -10.44 11.60
C THR A 289 1.18 -9.25 12.49
N LEU A 290 0.01 -8.63 12.29
CA LEU A 290 -0.50 -7.56 13.14
C LEU A 290 -0.63 -8.03 14.60
N ASN A 291 -1.28 -9.17 14.81
CA ASN A 291 -1.44 -9.74 16.15
C ASN A 291 -0.08 -10.00 16.82
N GLN A 292 0.92 -10.48 16.07
CA GLN A 292 2.27 -10.66 16.62
C GLN A 292 2.91 -9.31 16.96
N LEU A 293 2.72 -8.28 16.15
CA LEU A 293 3.22 -6.93 16.44
C LEU A 293 2.60 -6.38 17.73
N LEU A 294 1.27 -6.55 17.90
CA LEU A 294 0.56 -6.15 19.11
C LEU A 294 1.09 -6.88 20.35
N VAL A 295 1.32 -8.20 20.24
CA VAL A 295 1.90 -9.01 21.34
C VAL A 295 3.31 -8.52 21.73
N GLU A 296 4.15 -8.19 20.75
CA GLU A 296 5.50 -7.70 21.04
C GLU A 296 5.47 -6.30 21.68
N LEU A 297 4.56 -5.40 21.25
CA LEU A 297 4.36 -4.08 21.86
C LEU A 297 3.83 -4.19 23.29
N ASP A 298 2.88 -5.08 23.55
CA ASP A 298 2.33 -5.31 24.89
C ASP A 298 3.37 -5.96 25.81
N GLY A 299 4.22 -6.83 25.25
CA GLY A 299 5.22 -7.63 25.96
C GLY A 299 6.49 -6.89 26.37
N PHE A 300 6.60 -5.58 26.17
CA PHE A 300 7.72 -4.81 26.69
C PHE A 300 7.55 -4.52 28.18
N ASP A 301 8.52 -4.92 28.97
CA ASP A 301 8.67 -4.44 30.35
C ASP A 301 8.94 -2.93 30.35
N GLN A 302 8.37 -2.22 31.32
CA GLN A 302 8.60 -0.78 31.50
C GLN A 302 10.09 -0.41 31.74
N GLY A 303 10.94 -1.42 31.93
CA GLY A 303 12.39 -1.30 32.06
C GLY A 303 13.20 -1.47 30.78
N ALA A 304 12.60 -1.98 29.74
CA ALA A 304 13.27 -2.12 28.44
C ALA A 304 13.41 -0.73 27.81
N ARG A 305 14.62 -0.23 27.66
CA ARG A 305 14.92 1.05 26.97
C ARG A 305 14.74 0.91 25.46
N ILE A 306 13.51 0.53 25.05
CA ILE A 306 13.14 0.33 23.65
C ILE A 306 11.90 1.16 23.38
N VAL A 307 11.97 1.99 22.35
CA VAL A 307 10.82 2.76 21.86
C VAL A 307 10.54 2.35 20.43
N VAL A 308 9.27 2.16 20.11
CA VAL A 308 8.84 1.86 18.75
C VAL A 308 8.28 3.13 18.12
N ILE A 309 8.79 3.52 16.95
CA ILE A 309 8.28 4.64 16.19
C ILE A 309 7.67 4.08 14.89
N GLY A 310 6.36 4.20 14.74
CA GLY A 310 5.67 3.88 13.49
C GLY A 310 5.56 5.14 12.62
N ALA A 311 5.62 4.99 11.30
CA ALA A 311 5.29 6.07 10.37
C ALA A 311 4.22 5.64 9.39
N THR A 312 3.26 6.52 9.10
CA THR A 312 2.21 6.30 8.11
C THR A 312 1.83 7.60 7.41
N ASN A 313 1.39 7.47 6.16
CA ASN A 313 0.78 8.57 5.43
C ASN A 313 -0.76 8.56 5.59
N ARG A 314 -1.33 7.49 6.17
CA ARG A 314 -2.77 7.27 6.26
C ARG A 314 -3.15 6.69 7.62
N ALA A 315 -3.27 7.55 8.62
CA ALA A 315 -3.71 7.14 9.96
C ALA A 315 -5.17 6.66 9.98
N ASP A 316 -5.99 7.14 9.02
CA ASP A 316 -7.41 6.81 8.86
C ASP A 316 -7.67 5.32 8.58
N VAL A 317 -6.73 4.63 7.95
CA VAL A 317 -6.88 3.21 7.60
C VAL A 317 -6.34 2.25 8.65
N LEU A 318 -5.68 2.76 9.71
CA LEU A 318 -5.06 1.92 10.74
C LEU A 318 -6.11 1.27 11.65
N ASP A 319 -5.81 0.04 12.09
CA ASP A 319 -6.61 -0.67 13.08
C ASP A 319 -6.52 0.03 14.45
N GLU A 320 -7.68 0.25 15.07
CA GLU A 320 -7.79 0.92 16.36
C GLU A 320 -7.02 0.21 17.48
N ALA A 321 -6.80 -1.10 17.34
CA ALA A 321 -6.02 -1.87 18.26
C ALA A 321 -4.56 -1.37 18.37
N LEU A 322 -3.99 -0.83 17.29
CA LEU A 322 -2.65 -0.23 17.31
C LEU A 322 -2.59 1.08 18.11
N LEU A 323 -3.69 1.83 18.12
CA LEU A 323 -3.79 3.16 18.73
C LEU A 323 -4.21 3.13 20.21
N ARG A 324 -4.42 1.93 20.76
CA ARG A 324 -4.78 1.78 22.19
C ARG A 324 -3.62 2.12 23.11
N PRO A 325 -3.89 2.68 24.32
CA PRO A 325 -2.86 2.96 25.33
C PRO A 325 -1.95 1.75 25.60
N GLY A 326 -0.64 2.01 25.65
CA GLY A 326 0.38 0.98 25.84
C GLY A 326 0.97 0.43 24.54
N ARG A 327 0.51 0.93 23.37
CA ARG A 327 1.02 0.61 22.03
C ARG A 327 1.50 1.88 21.32
N PHE A 328 0.81 2.36 20.27
CA PHE A 328 1.06 3.71 19.71
C PHE A 328 0.16 4.71 20.40
N ASP A 329 0.47 5.02 21.62
CA ASP A 329 -0.33 5.88 22.50
C ASP A 329 -0.05 7.38 22.31
N ARG A 330 0.97 7.74 21.56
CA ARG A 330 1.27 9.11 21.14
C ARG A 330 1.27 9.22 19.62
N GLN A 331 0.53 10.19 19.08
CA GLN A 331 0.54 10.52 17.66
C GLN A 331 1.18 11.89 17.48
N VAL A 332 2.17 11.98 16.59
CA VAL A 332 2.88 13.21 16.26
C VAL A 332 2.65 13.52 14.80
N SER A 333 2.01 14.66 14.51
CA SER A 333 1.82 15.15 13.15
C SER A 333 3.12 15.70 12.59
N VAL A 334 3.47 15.28 11.38
CA VAL A 334 4.59 15.82 10.60
C VAL A 334 4.03 16.39 9.31
N ASP A 335 3.52 17.61 9.42
CA ASP A 335 2.83 18.31 8.34
C ASP A 335 3.81 18.92 7.33
N PRO A 336 3.34 19.34 6.14
CA PRO A 336 4.16 20.12 5.22
C PRO A 336 4.68 21.39 5.92
N PRO A 337 5.92 21.81 5.61
CA PRO A 337 6.54 22.95 6.29
C PRO A 337 5.86 24.27 5.93
N ASP A 338 5.81 25.20 6.88
CA ASP A 338 5.44 26.59 6.66
C ASP A 338 6.54 27.35 5.88
N VAL A 339 6.33 28.63 5.59
CA VAL A 339 7.29 29.44 4.83
C VAL A 339 8.69 29.44 5.47
N GLY A 340 8.78 29.60 6.79
CA GLY A 340 10.05 29.59 7.53
C GLY A 340 10.73 28.22 7.47
N GLY A 341 9.95 27.16 7.64
CA GLY A 341 10.41 25.79 7.51
C GLY A 341 10.92 25.48 6.10
N ARG A 342 10.21 25.94 5.05
CA ARG A 342 10.67 25.75 3.67
C ARG A 342 11.98 26.49 3.39
N GLU A 343 12.13 27.72 3.89
CA GLU A 343 13.38 28.47 3.75
C GLU A 343 14.54 27.73 4.45
N ALA A 344 14.32 27.24 5.66
CA ALA A 344 15.32 26.47 6.40
C ALA A 344 15.68 25.16 5.68
N ILE A 345 14.70 24.44 5.11
CA ILE A 345 14.93 23.22 4.32
C ILE A 345 15.72 23.53 3.07
N LEU A 346 15.33 24.57 2.31
CA LEU A 346 16.06 25.03 1.12
C LEU A 346 17.52 25.34 1.46
N ALA A 347 17.76 26.06 2.57
CA ALA A 347 19.10 26.37 3.03
C ALA A 347 19.93 25.14 3.37
N VAL A 348 19.31 24.10 3.95
CA VAL A 348 19.97 22.81 4.22
C VAL A 348 20.38 22.11 2.91
N HIS A 349 19.49 22.01 1.93
CA HIS A 349 19.74 21.33 0.66
C HIS A 349 20.63 22.13 -0.30
N ALA A 350 20.73 23.44 -0.09
CA ALA A 350 21.64 24.33 -0.81
C ALA A 350 23.09 24.26 -0.31
N ARG A 351 23.36 23.68 0.86
CA ARG A 351 24.71 23.55 1.40
C ARG A 351 25.62 22.81 0.43
N GLY A 352 26.78 23.45 0.14
CA GLY A 352 27.76 22.87 -0.79
C GLY A 352 27.41 23.00 -2.28
N LYS A 353 26.33 23.70 -2.63
CA LYS A 353 26.01 24.03 -4.02
C LYS A 353 26.33 25.50 -4.29
N PRO A 354 26.90 25.83 -5.45
CA PRO A 354 27.25 27.23 -5.79
C PRO A 354 25.96 28.00 -6.15
N LEU A 355 25.50 28.85 -5.24
CA LEU A 355 24.38 29.75 -5.48
C LEU A 355 24.90 31.12 -5.95
N ALA A 356 24.27 31.68 -6.96
CA ALA A 356 24.52 33.03 -7.41
C ALA A 356 23.97 34.09 -6.41
N PRO A 357 24.49 35.32 -6.40
CA PRO A 357 24.06 36.37 -5.48
C PRO A 357 22.58 36.78 -5.61
N ASP A 358 21.95 36.51 -6.76
CA ASP A 358 20.52 36.75 -7.03
C ASP A 358 19.60 35.69 -6.49
N ALA A 359 20.13 34.55 -6.01
CA ALA A 359 19.35 33.41 -5.50
C ALA A 359 18.74 33.73 -4.12
N ASP A 360 17.48 34.15 -4.11
CA ASP A 360 16.70 34.46 -2.90
C ASP A 360 15.89 33.23 -2.46
N LEU A 361 16.41 32.48 -1.45
CA LEU A 361 15.74 31.32 -0.89
C LEU A 361 14.46 31.67 -0.13
N GLY A 362 14.39 32.88 0.48
CA GLY A 362 13.18 33.34 1.15
C GLY A 362 12.05 33.62 0.16
N LEU A 363 12.36 34.23 -1.00
CA LEU A 363 11.41 34.41 -2.09
C LEU A 363 10.96 33.04 -2.64
N LEU A 364 11.90 32.12 -2.82
CA LEU A 364 11.62 30.75 -3.29
C LEU A 364 10.71 30.02 -2.31
N ALA A 365 10.94 30.11 -1.00
CA ALA A 365 10.10 29.53 0.04
C ALA A 365 8.65 30.04 -0.01
N ARG A 366 8.44 31.32 -0.29
CA ARG A 366 7.10 31.90 -0.50
C ARG A 366 6.42 31.36 -1.76
N ARG A 367 7.19 31.05 -2.81
CA ARG A 367 6.69 30.56 -4.10
C ARG A 367 6.45 29.05 -4.13
N THR A 368 6.87 28.31 -3.10
CA THR A 368 6.75 26.85 -2.99
C THR A 368 5.75 26.43 -1.91
N ALA A 369 4.64 27.19 -1.77
CA ALA A 369 3.57 26.83 -0.85
C ALA A 369 3.06 25.40 -1.11
N GLY A 370 2.94 24.62 -0.05
CA GLY A 370 2.51 23.21 -0.12
C GLY A 370 3.60 22.19 -0.49
N PHE A 371 4.84 22.63 -0.78
CA PHE A 371 5.95 21.70 -1.03
C PHE A 371 6.37 21.01 0.26
N THR A 372 6.64 19.72 0.13
CA THR A 372 7.25 18.91 1.19
C THR A 372 8.77 19.05 1.19
N GLY A 373 9.43 18.54 2.23
CA GLY A 373 10.90 18.50 2.28
C GLY A 373 11.53 17.78 1.08
N ALA A 374 10.90 16.70 0.62
CA ALA A 374 11.37 15.95 -0.55
C ALA A 374 11.21 16.73 -1.86
N ASP A 375 10.12 17.51 -1.99
CA ASP A 375 9.92 18.37 -3.17
C ASP A 375 10.97 19.49 -3.22
N LEU A 376 11.31 20.07 -2.06
CA LEU A 376 12.33 21.11 -1.94
C LEU A 376 13.75 20.60 -2.21
N ASP A 377 14.08 19.38 -1.76
CA ASP A 377 15.35 18.72 -2.12
C ASP A 377 15.44 18.50 -3.63
N ASN A 378 14.36 17.93 -4.20
CA ASN A 378 14.27 17.71 -5.64
C ASN A 378 14.38 19.03 -6.43
N LEU A 379 13.74 20.10 -5.95
CA LEU A 379 13.82 21.44 -6.57
C LEU A 379 15.26 21.94 -6.66
N ILE A 380 15.99 21.92 -5.56
CA ILE A 380 17.38 22.37 -5.54
C ILE A 380 18.28 21.47 -6.42
N ASN A 381 17.99 20.18 -6.47
CA ASN A 381 18.69 19.25 -7.35
C ASN A 381 18.39 19.54 -8.84
N GLU A 382 17.12 19.76 -9.18
CA GLU A 382 16.70 20.12 -10.55
C GLU A 382 17.30 21.45 -11.00
N ALA A 383 17.37 22.46 -10.10
CA ALA A 383 18.02 23.72 -10.40
C ALA A 383 19.53 23.55 -10.71
N ALA A 384 20.21 22.68 -9.96
CA ALA A 384 21.61 22.35 -10.22
C ALA A 384 21.79 21.64 -11.57
N LEU A 385 20.88 20.72 -11.93
CA LEU A 385 20.88 20.05 -13.23
C LEU A 385 20.62 21.02 -14.38
N LEU A 386 19.73 22.01 -14.19
CA LEU A 386 19.47 23.07 -15.17
C LEU A 386 20.71 23.94 -15.37
N ALA A 387 21.35 24.40 -14.29
CA ALA A 387 22.58 25.18 -14.34
C ALA A 387 23.70 24.43 -15.09
N ALA A 388 23.89 23.13 -14.79
CA ALA A 388 24.86 22.29 -15.47
C ALA A 388 24.56 22.15 -16.97
N ARG A 389 23.29 21.99 -17.35
CA ARG A 389 22.87 21.88 -18.75
C ARG A 389 23.11 23.21 -19.50
N GLU A 390 22.88 24.33 -18.86
CA GLU A 390 23.10 25.66 -19.41
C GLU A 390 24.57 26.10 -19.35
N ARG A 391 25.42 25.28 -18.73
CA ARG A 391 26.86 25.50 -18.56
C ARG A 391 27.16 26.80 -17.79
N VAL A 392 26.29 27.16 -16.83
CA VAL A 392 26.55 28.27 -15.91
C VAL A 392 27.24 27.74 -14.64
N PRO A 393 28.20 28.51 -14.05
CA PRO A 393 28.98 28.06 -12.91
C PRO A 393 28.21 28.09 -11.58
N GLU A 394 27.13 28.86 -11.51
CA GLU A 394 26.35 29.10 -10.30
C GLU A 394 24.85 28.94 -10.58
N ILE A 395 24.09 28.60 -9.56
CA ILE A 395 22.64 28.44 -9.63
C ILE A 395 21.98 29.77 -9.31
N GLY A 396 21.49 30.48 -10.33
CA GLY A 396 20.77 31.75 -10.18
C GLY A 396 19.28 31.60 -9.94
N MET A 397 18.59 32.70 -9.71
CA MET A 397 17.13 32.69 -9.49
C MET A 397 16.37 32.17 -10.70
N GLY A 398 16.85 32.39 -11.92
CA GLY A 398 16.22 31.84 -13.15
C GLY A 398 16.17 30.31 -13.17
N GLN A 399 17.26 29.63 -12.80
CA GLN A 399 17.30 28.15 -12.73
C GLN A 399 16.43 27.63 -11.59
N LEU A 400 16.36 28.33 -10.45
CA LEU A 400 15.51 27.99 -9.33
C LEU A 400 14.02 28.08 -9.71
N GLU A 401 13.60 29.15 -10.38
CA GLU A 401 12.22 29.30 -10.87
C GLU A 401 11.86 28.24 -11.93
N ALA A 402 12.77 27.98 -12.87
CA ALA A 402 12.56 26.92 -13.86
C ALA A 402 12.47 25.54 -13.22
N ALA A 403 13.19 25.31 -12.12
CA ALA A 403 13.08 24.07 -11.33
C ALA A 403 11.74 23.97 -10.61
N VAL A 404 11.19 25.06 -10.05
CA VAL A 404 9.83 25.05 -9.48
C VAL A 404 8.82 24.62 -10.53
N ASP A 405 8.87 25.24 -11.72
CA ASP A 405 7.97 24.87 -12.82
C ASP A 405 8.10 23.39 -13.21
N ARG A 406 9.34 22.89 -13.22
CA ARG A 406 9.62 21.50 -13.58
C ARG A 406 9.12 20.49 -12.54
N VAL A 407 9.21 20.83 -11.26
CA VAL A 407 8.69 19.98 -10.18
C VAL A 407 7.16 19.96 -10.18
N LEU A 408 6.52 21.14 -10.39
CA LEU A 408 5.06 21.26 -10.40
C LEU A 408 4.41 20.68 -11.66
N ALA A 409 4.91 21.04 -12.84
CA ALA A 409 4.28 20.74 -14.13
C ALA A 409 5.00 19.64 -14.92
N GLY A 410 6.17 19.18 -14.45
CA GLY A 410 7.00 18.19 -15.14
C GLY A 410 7.91 18.79 -16.22
N PRO A 411 8.70 17.94 -16.93
CA PRO A 411 9.62 18.38 -17.97
C PRO A 411 8.87 18.91 -19.21
N GLU A 412 9.45 19.92 -19.86
CA GLU A 412 8.96 20.46 -21.12
C GLU A 412 8.98 19.42 -22.24
N ARG A 413 7.92 19.39 -23.06
CA ARG A 413 7.78 18.55 -24.24
C ARG A 413 7.80 19.38 -25.52
N ARG A 414 8.97 19.72 -26.01
CA ARG A 414 9.14 20.48 -27.26
C ARG A 414 9.05 19.62 -28.54
N GLY A 415 8.99 18.31 -28.41
CA GLY A 415 9.00 17.38 -29.54
C GLY A 415 7.63 17.09 -30.18
N ARG A 416 6.52 17.63 -29.66
CA ARG A 416 5.19 17.46 -30.24
C ARG A 416 4.89 18.61 -31.21
N LEU A 417 4.78 18.28 -32.49
CA LEU A 417 4.34 19.23 -33.49
C LEU A 417 2.82 19.45 -33.36
N LEU A 418 2.43 20.58 -32.81
CA LEU A 418 1.05 21.03 -32.75
C LEU A 418 0.74 21.87 -33.99
N SER A 419 -0.44 21.72 -34.57
CA SER A 419 -0.94 22.59 -35.63
C SER A 419 -1.16 24.02 -35.10
N LEU A 420 -1.23 25.01 -36.00
CA LEU A 420 -1.55 26.38 -35.61
C LEU A 420 -2.92 26.48 -34.92
N GLU A 421 -3.89 25.69 -35.37
CA GLU A 421 -5.22 25.64 -34.80
C GLU A 421 -5.20 25.07 -33.38
N GLU A 422 -4.49 23.93 -33.14
CA GLU A 422 -4.31 23.39 -31.81
C GLU A 422 -3.62 24.36 -30.87
N ARG A 423 -2.54 25.01 -31.32
CA ARG A 423 -1.84 26.04 -30.51
C ARG A 423 -2.77 27.19 -30.16
N ARG A 424 -3.61 27.64 -31.10
CA ARG A 424 -4.60 28.68 -30.87
C ARG A 424 -5.64 28.26 -29.85
N THR A 425 -6.19 27.07 -29.98
CA THR A 425 -7.16 26.50 -29.04
C THR A 425 -6.58 26.43 -27.63
N ILE A 426 -5.35 25.91 -27.48
CA ILE A 426 -4.66 25.82 -26.21
C ILE A 426 -4.43 27.22 -25.60
N ALA A 427 -4.04 28.22 -26.42
CA ALA A 427 -3.83 29.58 -25.94
C ALA A 427 -5.14 30.20 -25.39
N TYR A 428 -6.26 30.03 -26.06
CA TYR A 428 -7.55 30.47 -25.56
C TYR A 428 -7.97 29.71 -24.28
N HIS A 429 -7.74 28.42 -24.23
CA HIS A 429 -8.03 27.58 -23.08
C HIS A 429 -7.26 28.08 -21.84
N GLU A 430 -5.96 28.21 -21.93
CA GLU A 430 -5.12 28.65 -20.82
C GLU A 430 -5.41 30.09 -20.39
N MET A 431 -5.65 30.97 -21.36
CA MET A 431 -6.04 32.35 -21.05
C MET A 431 -7.44 32.46 -20.47
N GLY A 432 -8.34 31.52 -20.81
CA GLY A 432 -9.63 31.38 -20.15
C GLY A 432 -9.51 31.12 -18.65
N HIS A 433 -8.65 30.18 -18.25
CA HIS A 433 -8.32 29.95 -16.84
C HIS A 433 -7.73 31.18 -16.18
N ALA A 434 -6.69 31.75 -16.78
CA ALA A 434 -5.97 32.88 -16.26
C ALA A 434 -6.86 34.12 -16.03
N LEU A 435 -7.70 34.45 -17.00
CA LEU A 435 -8.57 35.62 -16.95
C LEU A 435 -9.69 35.44 -15.91
N VAL A 436 -10.32 34.27 -15.83
CA VAL A 436 -11.35 34.00 -14.81
C VAL A 436 -10.76 34.03 -13.41
N LEU A 437 -9.61 33.40 -13.19
CA LEU A 437 -8.93 33.38 -11.89
C LEU A 437 -8.51 34.79 -11.45
N THR A 438 -7.97 35.60 -12.35
CA THR A 438 -7.55 36.98 -12.04
C THR A 438 -8.76 37.88 -11.75
N ALA A 439 -9.91 37.64 -12.38
CA ALA A 439 -11.11 38.47 -12.21
C ALA A 439 -11.87 38.18 -10.90
N LEU A 440 -11.64 37.02 -10.28
CA LEU A 440 -12.39 36.58 -9.10
C LEU A 440 -11.61 36.82 -7.80
N PRO A 441 -12.21 37.41 -6.76
CA PRO A 441 -11.52 37.68 -5.51
C PRO A 441 -11.24 36.39 -4.72
N GLY A 442 -10.07 36.33 -4.06
CA GLY A 442 -9.70 35.24 -3.15
C GLY A 442 -9.27 33.94 -3.84
N THR A 443 -9.09 33.98 -5.15
CA THR A 443 -8.39 32.96 -5.93
C THR A 443 -6.88 33.08 -5.75
N ASP A 444 -6.16 32.01 -6.02
CA ASP A 444 -4.71 32.05 -6.00
C ASP A 444 -4.21 32.82 -7.23
N PRO A 445 -3.17 33.69 -7.09
CA PRO A 445 -2.67 34.49 -8.19
C PRO A 445 -2.05 33.61 -9.28
N VAL A 446 -2.32 33.98 -10.53
CA VAL A 446 -1.70 33.35 -11.69
C VAL A 446 -0.24 33.77 -11.76
N ARG A 447 0.66 32.82 -11.72
CA ARG A 447 2.12 33.06 -11.75
C ARG A 447 2.69 32.89 -13.15
N ARG A 448 2.16 31.97 -13.92
CA ARG A 448 2.63 31.70 -15.28
C ARG A 448 1.53 31.02 -16.10
N VAL A 449 1.49 31.36 -17.38
CA VAL A 449 0.64 30.72 -18.39
C VAL A 449 1.51 30.30 -19.56
N SER A 450 1.35 29.10 -20.08
CA SER A 450 2.18 28.61 -21.19
C SER A 450 1.42 27.64 -22.09
N ILE A 451 1.67 27.74 -23.40
CA ILE A 451 1.25 26.76 -24.41
C ILE A 451 2.32 25.69 -24.71
N VAL A 452 3.47 25.77 -24.03
CA VAL A 452 4.49 24.73 -24.10
C VAL A 452 4.08 23.58 -23.21
N GLY A 453 3.76 22.43 -23.79
CA GLY A 453 3.29 21.25 -23.06
C GLY A 453 4.30 20.75 -22.03
N ARG A 454 3.80 20.34 -20.85
CA ARG A 454 4.57 19.68 -19.80
C ARG A 454 3.90 18.40 -19.34
N GLY A 455 4.67 17.38 -19.07
CA GLY A 455 4.13 16.10 -18.63
C GLY A 455 3.07 15.55 -19.60
N ARG A 456 1.80 15.50 -19.20
CA ARG A 456 0.66 15.08 -20.05
C ARG A 456 -0.16 16.24 -20.59
N SER A 457 0.03 17.45 -20.07
CA SER A 457 -0.67 18.66 -20.49
C SER A 457 -0.12 19.23 -21.79
N LEU A 458 -1.02 19.82 -22.59
CA LEU A 458 -0.66 20.52 -23.83
C LEU A 458 -0.31 22.00 -23.57
N GLY A 459 -0.95 22.61 -22.59
CA GLY A 459 -0.66 23.90 -21.99
C GLY A 459 -0.80 23.82 -20.48
N TRP A 460 -0.57 24.88 -19.75
CA TRP A 460 -0.74 24.94 -18.30
C TRP A 460 -0.80 26.37 -17.79
N THR A 461 -1.65 26.54 -16.78
CA THR A 461 -1.79 27.78 -16.02
C THR A 461 -1.40 27.51 -14.57
N LEU A 462 -0.29 28.11 -14.12
CA LEU A 462 0.23 27.94 -12.77
C LEU A 462 -0.36 28.99 -11.83
N THR A 463 -1.03 28.53 -10.80
CA THR A 463 -1.45 29.32 -9.66
C THR A 463 -0.71 28.89 -8.41
N VAL A 464 -0.20 29.81 -7.63
CA VAL A 464 0.48 29.53 -6.35
C VAL A 464 -0.11 30.44 -5.30
N PRO A 465 -0.56 29.93 -4.16
CA PRO A 465 -1.04 30.74 -3.04
C PRO A 465 0.03 31.72 -2.56
N ASP A 466 -0.34 32.94 -2.21
CA ASP A 466 0.59 33.94 -1.63
C ASP A 466 0.94 33.63 -0.17
N SER A 467 0.20 32.77 0.48
CA SER A 467 0.39 32.36 1.88
C SER A 467 -0.11 30.95 2.12
N ASP A 468 0.45 30.28 3.13
CA ASP A 468 0.00 28.97 3.60
C ASP A 468 -1.35 29.11 4.31
N ARG A 469 -2.43 28.97 3.54
CA ARG A 469 -3.80 29.08 4.08
C ARG A 469 -4.27 27.73 4.56
N ALA A 470 -4.57 27.63 5.85
CA ALA A 470 -5.16 26.44 6.45
C ALA A 470 -6.68 26.30 6.16
N LEU A 471 -7.38 27.39 5.85
CA LEU A 471 -8.83 27.41 5.69
C LEU A 471 -9.24 28.02 4.34
N GLY A 472 -10.17 27.34 3.67
CA GLY A 472 -10.82 27.84 2.46
C GLY A 472 -12.28 28.19 2.71
N SER A 473 -12.71 29.39 2.31
CA SER A 473 -14.11 29.78 2.39
C SER A 473 -14.95 29.18 1.25
N LYS A 474 -16.26 29.04 1.48
CA LYS A 474 -17.20 28.60 0.43
C LYS A 474 -17.14 29.45 -0.83
N SER A 475 -16.95 30.78 -0.70
CA SER A 475 -16.81 31.68 -1.84
C SER A 475 -15.53 31.42 -2.62
N GLN A 476 -14.41 31.18 -1.95
CA GLN A 476 -13.13 30.84 -2.59
C GLN A 476 -13.23 29.52 -3.38
N LEU A 477 -13.85 28.48 -2.79
CA LEU A 477 -14.02 27.20 -3.49
C LEU A 477 -14.94 27.34 -4.72
N ARG A 478 -16.01 28.14 -4.64
CA ARG A 478 -16.87 28.46 -5.80
C ARG A 478 -16.11 29.24 -6.88
N ASN A 479 -15.24 30.16 -6.49
CA ASN A 479 -14.42 30.91 -7.44
C ASN A 479 -13.35 30.01 -8.07
N ARG A 480 -12.78 29.09 -7.31
CA ARG A 480 -11.87 28.06 -7.83
C ARG A 480 -12.54 27.14 -8.83
N LEU A 481 -13.80 26.74 -8.59
CA LEU A 481 -14.60 25.98 -9.58
C LEU A 481 -14.75 26.74 -10.89
N ALA A 482 -15.08 28.03 -10.82
CA ALA A 482 -15.23 28.87 -12.02
C ALA A 482 -13.87 29.00 -12.76
N GLY A 483 -12.77 29.12 -12.03
CA GLY A 483 -11.43 29.11 -12.60
C GLY A 483 -11.10 27.83 -13.34
N LEU A 484 -11.40 26.64 -12.75
CA LEU A 484 -11.19 25.34 -13.40
C LEU A 484 -12.00 25.16 -14.68
N LEU A 485 -13.17 25.79 -14.79
CA LEU A 485 -14.02 25.71 -15.96
C LEU A 485 -13.74 26.81 -17.01
N GLY A 486 -12.83 27.74 -16.68
CA GLY A 486 -12.49 28.89 -17.51
C GLY A 486 -11.99 28.52 -18.91
N GLY A 487 -11.11 27.51 -19.00
CA GLY A 487 -10.57 27.02 -20.27
C GLY A 487 -11.65 26.49 -21.20
N ARG A 488 -12.53 25.63 -20.70
CA ARG A 488 -13.64 25.09 -21.46
C ARG A 488 -14.60 26.18 -21.95
N VAL A 489 -14.90 27.14 -21.10
CA VAL A 489 -15.79 28.26 -21.48
C VAL A 489 -15.13 29.15 -22.54
N ALA A 490 -13.82 29.36 -22.47
CA ALA A 490 -13.08 30.08 -23.51
C ALA A 490 -13.16 29.35 -24.86
N GLU A 491 -12.96 28.04 -24.90
CA GLU A 491 -13.16 27.24 -26.10
C GLU A 491 -14.59 27.38 -26.64
N GLU A 492 -15.61 27.25 -25.80
CA GLU A 492 -17.03 27.40 -26.19
C GLU A 492 -17.33 28.75 -26.85
N LEU A 493 -16.78 29.85 -26.26
CA LEU A 493 -16.99 31.19 -26.79
C LEU A 493 -16.26 31.46 -28.12
N VAL A 494 -15.13 30.76 -28.37
CA VAL A 494 -14.27 30.99 -29.53
C VAL A 494 -14.57 30.04 -30.69
N LEU A 495 -14.77 28.77 -30.38
CA LEU A 495 -14.94 27.68 -31.33
C LEU A 495 -16.43 27.35 -31.58
N GLY A 496 -17.29 27.64 -30.60
CA GLY A 496 -18.69 27.20 -30.58
C GLY A 496 -18.87 25.92 -29.76
N GLN A 497 -20.12 25.55 -29.49
CA GLN A 497 -20.47 24.40 -28.64
C GLN A 497 -20.10 23.04 -29.25
N ASP A 498 -20.13 22.94 -30.55
CA ASP A 498 -19.90 21.67 -31.27
C ASP A 498 -18.43 21.34 -31.45
N ASP A 499 -17.55 22.35 -31.43
CA ASP A 499 -16.11 22.23 -31.70
C ASP A 499 -15.24 22.28 -30.40
N ILE A 500 -15.86 22.09 -29.25
CA ILE A 500 -15.13 22.04 -27.95
C ILE A 500 -14.24 20.81 -27.93
N THR A 501 -13.00 20.96 -27.46
CA THR A 501 -12.01 19.90 -27.50
C THR A 501 -12.01 19.01 -26.24
N THR A 502 -11.27 17.91 -26.31
CA THR A 502 -11.02 17.02 -25.16
C THR A 502 -9.98 17.58 -24.18
N GLY A 503 -9.41 18.75 -24.46
CA GLY A 503 -8.35 19.39 -23.65
C GLY A 503 -8.75 19.63 -22.20
N GLY A 504 -10.01 20.02 -21.96
CA GLY A 504 -10.55 20.29 -20.63
C GLY A 504 -10.95 19.08 -19.78
N ALA A 505 -10.62 17.84 -20.18
CA ALA A 505 -11.06 16.64 -19.47
C ALA A 505 -10.53 16.57 -17.99
N ASP A 506 -9.28 16.94 -17.76
CA ASP A 506 -8.67 16.96 -16.43
C ASP A 506 -9.27 18.06 -15.53
N ASP A 507 -9.59 19.21 -16.11
CA ASP A 507 -10.24 20.31 -15.41
C ASP A 507 -11.67 19.99 -15.01
N LEU A 508 -12.42 19.31 -15.88
CA LEU A 508 -13.75 18.79 -15.57
C LEU A 508 -13.69 17.75 -14.43
N LEU A 509 -12.70 16.86 -14.46
CA LEU A 509 -12.51 15.88 -13.38
C LEU A 509 -12.25 16.58 -12.04
N LYS A 510 -11.30 17.54 -11.99
CA LYS A 510 -10.97 18.31 -10.81
C LYS A 510 -12.15 19.16 -10.31
N ALA A 511 -12.87 19.80 -11.22
CA ALA A 511 -14.06 20.58 -10.88
C ALA A 511 -15.15 19.69 -10.27
N THR A 512 -15.43 18.53 -10.87
CA THR A 512 -16.42 17.58 -10.35
C THR A 512 -16.03 17.03 -8.97
N GLN A 513 -14.75 16.70 -8.77
CA GLN A 513 -14.23 16.24 -7.48
C GLN A 513 -14.39 17.32 -6.41
N LEU A 514 -14.01 18.56 -6.72
CA LEU A 514 -14.13 19.68 -5.80
C LEU A 514 -15.59 19.98 -5.47
N ALA A 515 -16.49 20.01 -6.45
CA ALA A 515 -17.91 20.20 -6.22
C ALA A 515 -18.50 19.08 -5.35
N ARG A 516 -18.15 17.83 -5.62
CA ARG A 516 -18.56 16.68 -4.80
C ARG A 516 -18.05 16.79 -3.37
N GLN A 517 -16.80 17.15 -3.16
CA GLN A 517 -16.21 17.37 -1.84
C GLN A 517 -16.95 18.48 -1.07
N MET A 518 -17.28 19.59 -1.74
CA MET A 518 -18.07 20.67 -1.14
C MET A 518 -19.43 20.20 -0.65
N VAL A 519 -20.07 19.27 -1.38
CA VAL A 519 -21.40 18.74 -1.06
C VAL A 519 -21.32 17.66 0.02
N THR A 520 -20.39 16.70 -0.10
CA THR A 520 -20.39 15.48 0.71
C THR A 520 -19.58 15.59 2.00
N GLU A 521 -18.47 16.34 1.99
CA GLU A 521 -17.52 16.39 3.11
C GLU A 521 -17.57 17.73 3.86
N LEU A 522 -17.66 18.85 3.12
CA LEU A 522 -17.52 20.17 3.72
C LEU A 522 -18.84 20.81 4.15
N GLY A 523 -20.00 20.19 3.81
CA GLY A 523 -21.33 20.75 4.12
C GLY A 523 -21.57 22.15 3.52
N MET A 524 -20.92 22.48 2.39
CA MET A 524 -20.96 23.78 1.73
C MET A 524 -21.98 23.85 0.59
N SER A 525 -23.03 23.06 0.65
CA SER A 525 -24.08 22.94 -0.35
C SER A 525 -25.44 23.43 0.15
N GLY A 526 -26.49 23.24 -0.64
CA GLY A 526 -27.88 23.45 -0.25
C GLY A 526 -28.49 22.31 0.58
N LEU A 527 -27.79 21.17 0.71
CA LEU A 527 -28.28 20.00 1.47
C LEU A 527 -28.18 20.15 2.99
N GLY A 528 -27.66 21.28 3.48
CA GLY A 528 -27.47 21.55 4.89
C GLY A 528 -26.12 21.07 5.44
N VAL A 529 -25.94 21.24 6.76
CA VAL A 529 -24.69 20.93 7.46
C VAL A 529 -24.66 19.44 7.82
N ARG A 530 -24.26 18.63 6.88
CA ARG A 530 -24.07 17.17 7.07
C ARG A 530 -22.92 16.66 6.24
N VAL A 531 -22.26 15.59 6.72
CA VAL A 531 -21.33 14.78 5.95
C VAL A 531 -22.10 13.61 5.33
N VAL A 532 -21.95 13.41 4.02
CA VAL A 532 -22.53 12.27 3.31
C VAL A 532 -21.39 11.30 3.06
N GLN A 533 -21.28 10.27 3.90
CA GLN A 533 -20.25 9.26 3.74
C GLN A 533 -20.53 8.43 2.48
N GLY A 534 -19.59 8.42 1.55
CA GLY A 534 -19.51 7.41 0.52
C GLY A 534 -19.25 6.06 1.18
N GLY A 535 -19.92 4.99 0.75
CA GLY A 535 -19.55 3.63 1.18
C GLY A 535 -18.09 3.37 0.81
N ASP A 536 -17.35 2.68 1.69
CA ASP A 536 -16.04 2.13 1.36
C ASP A 536 -16.16 1.27 0.09
N ALA A 537 -15.10 1.25 -0.73
CA ALA A 537 -15.10 0.51 -1.99
C ALA A 537 -15.51 -0.96 -1.75
N GLY A 538 -16.74 -1.31 -2.15
CA GLY A 538 -17.31 -2.66 -2.00
C GLY A 538 -18.46 -2.78 -0.98
N LEU A 539 -18.79 -1.73 -0.22
CA LEU A 539 -19.99 -1.66 0.62
C LEU A 539 -21.07 -0.81 -0.07
N ALA A 540 -22.32 -1.18 0.13
CA ALA A 540 -23.45 -0.35 -0.33
C ALA A 540 -23.34 1.05 0.28
N PRO A 541 -23.70 2.12 -0.48
CA PRO A 541 -23.67 3.48 0.06
C PRO A 541 -24.50 3.56 1.33
N LEU A 542 -23.97 4.18 2.38
CA LEU A 542 -24.64 4.34 3.67
C LEU A 542 -25.79 5.37 3.64
N HIS A 543 -26.27 5.75 2.46
CA HIS A 543 -27.35 6.71 2.25
C HIS A 543 -28.42 6.17 1.30
N SER A 544 -29.62 6.70 1.38
CA SER A 544 -30.71 6.34 0.47
C SER A 544 -30.44 6.82 -0.96
N ASP A 545 -31.02 6.15 -1.94
CA ASP A 545 -30.94 6.56 -3.36
C ASP A 545 -31.48 7.98 -3.58
N ASP A 546 -32.46 8.41 -2.77
CA ASP A 546 -32.96 9.78 -2.82
C ASP A 546 -31.88 10.79 -2.42
N LEU A 547 -31.15 10.54 -1.35
CA LEU A 547 -30.05 11.42 -0.97
C LEU A 547 -28.93 11.41 -2.03
N GLY A 548 -28.64 10.26 -2.64
CA GLY A 548 -27.69 10.16 -3.75
C GLY A 548 -28.08 11.08 -4.92
N ARG A 549 -29.33 11.01 -5.37
CA ARG A 549 -29.85 11.90 -6.44
C ARG A 549 -29.78 13.38 -6.06
N ARG A 550 -30.05 13.73 -4.80
CA ARG A 550 -29.93 15.11 -4.32
C ARG A 550 -28.49 15.60 -4.25
N VAL A 551 -27.55 14.72 -3.93
CA VAL A 551 -26.11 15.03 -3.99
C VAL A 551 -25.68 15.33 -5.41
N ASP A 552 -26.07 14.48 -6.36
CA ASP A 552 -25.73 14.67 -7.78
C ASP A 552 -26.35 15.97 -8.34
N ALA A 553 -27.63 16.24 -8.04
CA ALA A 553 -28.29 17.49 -8.45
C ALA A 553 -27.61 18.75 -7.85
N GLU A 554 -27.07 18.66 -6.65
CA GLU A 554 -26.38 19.79 -6.03
C GLU A 554 -24.95 19.97 -6.59
N VAL A 555 -24.28 18.87 -6.99
CA VAL A 555 -23.01 18.92 -7.72
C VAL A 555 -23.21 19.59 -9.06
N ASP A 556 -24.22 19.16 -9.84
CA ASP A 556 -24.56 19.78 -11.13
C ASP A 556 -24.87 21.27 -10.97
N ARG A 557 -25.66 21.66 -9.97
CA ARG A 557 -25.96 23.06 -9.69
C ARG A 557 -24.71 23.90 -9.41
N LEU A 558 -23.73 23.36 -8.67
CA LEU A 558 -22.47 24.07 -8.37
C LEU A 558 -21.63 24.22 -9.63
N LEU A 559 -21.58 23.21 -10.50
CA LEU A 559 -20.87 23.25 -11.78
C LEU A 559 -21.53 24.25 -12.73
N ASP A 560 -22.86 24.25 -12.86
CA ASP A 560 -23.60 25.19 -13.70
C ASP A 560 -23.43 26.64 -13.23
N GLU A 561 -23.47 26.91 -11.92
CA GLU A 561 -23.18 28.24 -11.37
C GLU A 561 -21.77 28.69 -11.71
N ALA A 562 -20.79 27.77 -11.61
CA ALA A 562 -19.39 28.05 -11.93
C ALA A 562 -19.18 28.34 -13.42
N LEU A 563 -19.80 27.54 -14.32
CA LEU A 563 -19.83 27.77 -15.76
C LEU A 563 -20.46 29.11 -16.11
N GLY A 564 -21.60 29.43 -15.50
CA GLY A 564 -22.30 30.72 -15.70
C GLY A 564 -21.43 31.93 -15.31
N ARG A 565 -20.70 31.83 -14.19
CA ARG A 565 -19.75 32.89 -13.75
C ARG A 565 -18.60 33.06 -14.74
N ALA A 566 -17.95 31.94 -15.12
CA ALA A 566 -16.85 31.96 -16.07
C ALA A 566 -17.31 32.57 -17.42
N ARG A 567 -18.48 32.18 -17.91
CA ARG A 567 -19.07 32.71 -19.16
C ARG A 567 -19.36 34.20 -19.07
N THR A 568 -19.90 34.67 -17.96
CA THR A 568 -20.17 36.10 -17.75
C THR A 568 -18.88 36.92 -17.78
N ILE A 569 -17.82 36.45 -17.13
CA ILE A 569 -16.52 37.11 -17.08
C ILE A 569 -15.87 37.16 -18.47
N LEU A 570 -15.79 36.02 -19.15
CA LEU A 570 -15.12 35.91 -20.45
C LEU A 570 -15.88 36.60 -21.57
N ALA A 571 -17.22 36.55 -21.56
CA ALA A 571 -18.02 37.26 -22.54
C ALA A 571 -17.92 38.80 -22.40
N ALA A 572 -17.85 39.30 -21.14
CA ALA A 572 -17.67 40.72 -20.87
C ALA A 572 -16.26 41.26 -21.23
N ARG A 573 -15.29 40.36 -21.45
CA ARG A 573 -13.87 40.67 -21.71
C ARG A 573 -13.34 39.89 -22.90
N ARG A 574 -14.18 39.67 -23.90
CA ARG A 574 -13.82 38.91 -25.10
C ARG A 574 -12.63 39.53 -25.83
N ASP A 575 -12.60 40.83 -25.96
CA ASP A 575 -11.50 41.61 -26.53
C ASP A 575 -10.17 41.37 -25.83
N LEU A 576 -10.19 41.40 -24.50
CA LEU A 576 -9.01 41.10 -23.68
C LEU A 576 -8.56 39.65 -23.79
N LEU A 577 -9.50 38.70 -23.86
CA LEU A 577 -9.18 37.30 -24.09
C LEU A 577 -8.50 37.08 -25.43
N ASP A 578 -9.00 37.74 -26.49
CA ASP A 578 -8.43 37.66 -27.84
C ASP A 578 -7.01 38.25 -27.88
N GLU A 579 -6.77 39.42 -27.23
CA GLU A 579 -5.45 40.04 -27.14
C GLU A 579 -4.44 39.19 -26.37
N LEU A 580 -4.84 38.66 -25.18
CA LEU A 580 -3.97 37.84 -24.36
C LEU A 580 -3.63 36.52 -25.03
N ALA A 581 -4.60 35.87 -25.70
CA ALA A 581 -4.35 34.66 -26.46
C ALA A 581 -3.40 34.87 -27.64
N ALA A 582 -3.55 36.01 -28.39
CA ALA A 582 -2.64 36.36 -29.46
C ALA A 582 -1.20 36.59 -28.93
N ARG A 583 -1.06 37.34 -27.83
CA ARG A 583 0.25 37.57 -27.19
C ARG A 583 0.88 36.27 -26.68
N LEU A 584 0.08 35.37 -26.08
CA LEU A 584 0.59 34.07 -25.61
C LEU A 584 1.07 33.17 -26.77
N LEU A 585 0.42 33.25 -27.95
CA LEU A 585 0.88 32.56 -29.16
C LEU A 585 2.25 33.05 -29.65
N GLU A 586 2.54 34.33 -29.47
CA GLU A 586 3.83 34.95 -29.86
C GLU A 586 4.96 34.57 -28.88
N VAL A 587 4.71 34.72 -27.57
CA VAL A 587 5.74 34.53 -26.55
C VAL A 587 5.82 33.11 -26.00
N GLU A 588 4.85 32.26 -26.32
CA GLU A 588 4.65 30.86 -25.87
C GLU A 588 4.51 30.71 -24.34
N THR A 589 5.06 31.61 -23.55
CA THR A 589 4.98 31.60 -22.06
C THR A 589 4.92 33.02 -21.56
N MET A 590 3.92 33.31 -20.73
CA MET A 590 3.70 34.61 -20.11
C MET A 590 3.77 34.52 -18.59
N THR A 591 4.46 35.47 -17.95
CA THR A 591 4.51 35.57 -16.49
C THR A 591 3.25 36.24 -15.92
N GLY A 592 2.95 36.04 -14.64
CA GLY A 592 1.83 36.68 -13.97
C GLY A 592 1.97 38.23 -13.94
N ALA A 593 3.20 38.77 -13.95
CA ALA A 593 3.47 40.20 -14.01
C ALA A 593 3.08 40.75 -15.38
N GLU A 594 3.51 40.13 -16.46
CA GLU A 594 3.14 40.51 -17.84
C GLU A 594 1.63 40.41 -18.07
N LEU A 595 0.99 39.37 -17.52
CA LEU A 595 -0.46 39.21 -17.55
C LEU A 595 -1.17 40.35 -16.82
N ALA A 596 -0.71 40.69 -15.61
CA ALA A 596 -1.27 41.78 -14.81
C ALA A 596 -1.10 43.15 -15.49
N GLU A 597 0.02 43.39 -16.19
CA GLU A 597 0.28 44.60 -16.96
C GLU A 597 -0.78 44.79 -18.07
N VAL A 598 -1.02 43.77 -18.86
CA VAL A 598 -2.05 43.82 -19.94
C VAL A 598 -3.44 44.01 -19.35
N ILE A 599 -3.78 43.30 -18.28
CA ILE A 599 -5.11 43.41 -17.62
C ILE A 599 -5.34 44.80 -17.04
N THR A 600 -4.32 45.41 -16.42
CA THR A 600 -4.42 46.77 -15.82
C THR A 600 -4.49 47.88 -16.86
N ALA A 601 -3.97 47.67 -18.08
CA ALA A 601 -4.13 48.60 -19.19
C ALA A 601 -5.59 48.71 -19.67
N HIS A 602 -6.41 47.68 -19.39
CA HIS A 602 -7.85 47.67 -19.69
C HIS A 602 -8.65 48.19 -18.50
N ALA A 603 -9.82 48.80 -18.77
CA ALA A 603 -10.69 49.32 -17.71
C ALA A 603 -11.08 48.28 -16.67
N PRO A 604 -11.24 48.60 -15.35
CA PRO A 604 -11.60 47.70 -14.30
C PRO A 604 -12.91 46.94 -14.64
N ILE A 605 -13.00 45.66 -14.23
CA ILE A 605 -14.19 44.86 -14.45
C ILE A 605 -15.28 45.34 -13.48
N GLU A 606 -16.23 46.16 -13.96
CA GLU A 606 -17.50 46.32 -13.31
C GLU A 606 -18.36 45.05 -13.60
N LEU A 607 -18.43 44.11 -12.68
CA LEU A 607 -19.33 42.97 -12.76
C LEU A 607 -20.78 43.44 -12.57
N ARG A 608 -21.34 44.18 -13.54
CA ARG A 608 -22.75 44.55 -13.58
C ARG A 608 -23.54 43.24 -13.83
N GLY A 609 -24.19 42.73 -12.77
CA GLY A 609 -25.09 41.60 -12.89
C GLY A 609 -24.73 40.33 -12.10
N VAL A 610 -23.50 40.19 -11.62
CA VAL A 610 -23.24 39.20 -10.57
C VAL A 610 -23.66 39.90 -9.28
N ALA A 611 -24.91 39.71 -8.88
CA ALA A 611 -25.40 40.16 -7.58
C ALA A 611 -24.35 39.71 -6.55
N ALA A 612 -23.57 40.69 -6.04
CA ALA A 612 -22.93 40.49 -4.78
C ALA A 612 -24.05 40.05 -3.85
N VAL A 613 -24.14 38.77 -3.59
CA VAL A 613 -24.82 38.30 -2.39
C VAL A 613 -24.02 38.95 -1.29
N ARG A 614 -24.42 40.17 -0.92
CA ARG A 614 -23.94 40.80 0.29
C ARG A 614 -24.21 39.74 1.36
N SER A 615 -23.15 39.10 1.80
CA SER A 615 -23.18 38.41 3.07
C SER A 615 -23.87 39.37 4.01
N PRO A 616 -24.99 39.00 4.64
CA PRO A 616 -25.56 39.84 5.69
C PRO A 616 -24.36 40.20 6.58
N ALA A 617 -24.21 41.49 6.86
CA ALA A 617 -23.18 41.96 7.78
C ALA A 617 -23.20 41.02 8.99
N PRO A 618 -22.05 40.49 9.42
CA PRO A 618 -22.03 39.59 10.56
C PRO A 618 -22.83 40.30 11.67
N PRO A 619 -23.79 39.62 12.31
CA PRO A 619 -24.54 40.22 13.39
C PRO A 619 -23.51 40.83 14.33
N ALA A 620 -23.70 42.10 14.70
CA ALA A 620 -22.77 42.80 15.59
C ALA A 620 -22.50 41.86 16.76
N VAL A 621 -21.28 41.38 16.88
CA VAL A 621 -20.86 40.51 17.98
C VAL A 621 -21.16 41.32 19.22
N PRO A 622 -22.09 40.89 20.10
CA PRO A 622 -22.32 41.63 21.34
C PRO A 622 -20.96 41.66 22.05
N ALA A 623 -20.58 42.87 22.49
CA ALA A 623 -19.30 43.12 23.16
C ALA A 623 -19.02 41.96 24.13
N VAL A 624 -17.88 41.30 23.94
CA VAL A 624 -17.42 40.24 24.82
C VAL A 624 -17.51 40.80 26.24
N VAL A 625 -18.45 40.30 27.01
CA VAL A 625 -18.52 40.57 28.45
C VAL A 625 -17.20 40.01 28.99
N ALA A 626 -16.33 40.92 29.41
CA ALA A 626 -15.11 40.58 30.07
C ALA A 626 -15.45 39.69 31.25
N ILE A 627 -15.12 38.40 31.17
CA ILE A 627 -15.18 37.49 32.28
C ILE A 627 -14.11 37.99 33.27
N SER A 628 -14.56 38.71 34.27
CA SER A 628 -13.73 39.14 35.40
C SER A 628 -13.05 37.90 36.00
N ARG A 629 -11.76 37.95 36.11
CA ARG A 629 -10.95 36.93 36.81
C ARG A 629 -11.53 36.75 38.23
N VAL A 630 -12.15 35.62 38.50
CA VAL A 630 -12.42 35.18 39.87
C VAL A 630 -11.09 34.69 40.44
N THR A 631 -10.39 35.61 41.09
CA THR A 631 -9.31 35.28 42.02
C THR A 631 -9.97 34.93 43.35
N GLY A 632 -9.80 33.70 43.81
CA GLY A 632 -10.21 33.32 45.16
C GLY A 632 -10.43 31.82 45.29
N VAL A 633 -9.30 31.07 45.40
CA VAL A 633 -9.31 29.70 45.95
C VAL A 633 -8.97 29.84 47.46
N PRO A 634 -9.86 29.51 48.37
CA PRO A 634 -9.50 29.33 49.79
C PRO A 634 -8.89 27.94 50.00
N PRO A 635 -8.01 27.79 51.00
CA PRO A 635 -7.32 26.51 51.29
C PRO A 635 -8.30 25.49 51.94
N PRO A 636 -7.98 24.17 51.87
CA PRO A 636 -8.90 23.13 52.34
C PRO A 636 -8.80 23.00 53.87
N GLY A 637 -9.94 23.12 54.51
CA GLY A 637 -10.09 22.87 55.94
C GLY A 637 -11.51 22.58 56.33
N SER A 638 -11.74 21.34 56.75
CA SER A 638 -12.80 20.80 57.62
C SER A 638 -14.22 21.36 57.50
N ALA A 639 -15.16 20.54 57.04
CA ALA A 639 -16.47 20.42 57.67
C ALA A 639 -17.34 19.28 57.09
N ALA A 640 -17.77 18.43 58.02
CA ALA A 640 -19.09 17.81 58.20
C ALA A 640 -19.85 17.25 56.96
N VAL A 641 -20.06 15.96 56.98
CA VAL A 641 -20.99 15.16 56.19
C VAL A 641 -22.43 15.46 56.65
N PRO A 642 -23.39 15.78 55.78
CA PRO A 642 -24.80 15.58 56.06
C PRO A 642 -25.36 14.33 55.41
N ALA A 643 -26.33 13.73 56.07
CA ALA A 643 -26.97 12.45 55.86
C ALA A 643 -27.65 12.27 54.48
N ARG A 644 -27.56 11.06 53.95
CA ARG A 644 -28.34 10.53 52.84
C ARG A 644 -29.81 10.48 53.15
N THR A 645 -30.63 11.10 52.32
CA THR A 645 -32.05 10.77 52.17
C THR A 645 -32.24 9.96 50.90
N GLY A 646 -33.00 8.87 51.03
CA GLY A 646 -33.11 7.78 50.04
C GLY A 646 -33.71 8.19 48.71
N ALA A 647 -33.07 7.76 47.64
CA ALA A 647 -33.65 7.72 46.31
C ALA A 647 -34.09 6.27 46.02
N ARG A 648 -35.39 6.10 45.73
CA ARG A 648 -35.98 4.84 45.24
C ARG A 648 -35.39 4.47 43.89
N PRO A 649 -35.13 3.17 43.57
CA PRO A 649 -34.65 2.75 42.27
C PRO A 649 -35.70 2.99 41.18
N ALA A 650 -35.29 3.58 40.06
CA ALA A 650 -36.13 3.83 38.90
C ALA A 650 -36.60 2.53 38.26
N VAL A 651 -37.90 2.43 37.97
CA VAL A 651 -38.53 1.30 37.29
C VAL A 651 -38.12 1.35 35.81
N PRO A 652 -37.59 0.26 35.24
CA PRO A 652 -37.17 0.25 33.83
C PRO A 652 -38.37 0.34 32.88
N PRO A 653 -38.22 1.01 31.72
CA PRO A 653 -39.31 1.25 30.77
C PRO A 653 -39.86 -0.06 30.16
N PRO A 654 -41.13 -0.07 29.71
CA PRO A 654 -41.86 -1.30 29.30
C PRO A 654 -41.16 -2.12 28.18
N TRP A 655 -40.51 -1.45 27.26
CA TRP A 655 -39.81 -2.12 26.13
C TRP A 655 -38.63 -2.98 26.57
N LEU A 656 -37.92 -2.62 27.64
CA LEU A 656 -36.80 -3.37 28.16
C LEU A 656 -37.25 -4.71 28.80
N ARG A 657 -38.47 -4.74 29.39
CA ARG A 657 -39.05 -5.97 29.94
C ARG A 657 -39.43 -6.97 28.83
N THR A 658 -39.84 -6.48 27.66
CA THR A 658 -40.21 -7.30 26.51
C THR A 658 -38.96 -7.94 25.88
N LEU A 659 -37.85 -7.19 25.76
CA LEU A 659 -36.58 -7.67 25.25
C LEU A 659 -35.98 -8.75 26.16
N LEU A 660 -36.01 -8.58 27.46
CA LEU A 660 -35.50 -9.56 28.42
C LEU A 660 -36.32 -10.86 28.43
N ARG A 661 -37.66 -10.77 28.20
CA ARG A 661 -38.51 -11.97 28.05
C ARG A 661 -38.23 -12.73 26.72
N ALA A 662 -38.01 -12.03 25.65
CA ALA A 662 -37.63 -12.65 24.36
C ALA A 662 -36.27 -13.34 24.42
N ALA A 663 -35.29 -12.75 25.08
CA ALA A 663 -33.98 -13.34 25.29
C ALA A 663 -34.02 -14.61 26.18
N ALA A 664 -34.85 -14.63 27.21
CA ALA A 664 -35.03 -15.79 28.08
C ALA A 664 -35.73 -16.95 27.37
N SER A 665 -36.64 -16.65 26.43
CA SER A 665 -37.32 -17.67 25.62
C SER A 665 -36.43 -18.30 24.54
N ALA A 666 -35.42 -17.61 24.06
CA ALA A 666 -34.48 -18.07 23.05
C ALA A 666 -33.36 -18.99 23.60
N LEU A 667 -33.13 -18.97 24.91
CA LEU A 667 -32.09 -19.76 25.59
C LEU A 667 -32.60 -21.10 26.22
N GLY A 668 -33.75 -21.63 25.78
CA GLY A 668 -34.25 -22.98 25.91
C GLY A 668 -33.73 -23.79 27.12
N GLY A 669 -34.13 -23.49 28.35
CA GLY A 669 -33.83 -24.29 29.53
C GLY A 669 -35.11 -24.63 30.28
N ARG A 670 -35.52 -25.94 30.24
CA ARG A 670 -36.59 -26.49 31.07
C ARG A 670 -36.19 -26.45 32.56
N PRO A 671 -37.08 -26.05 33.46
CA PRO A 671 -36.83 -26.17 34.89
C PRO A 671 -37.06 -27.62 35.35
N GLY A 672 -36.00 -28.25 35.80
CA GLY A 672 -36.06 -29.52 36.56
C GLY A 672 -36.59 -29.26 37.96
N GLN A 673 -37.62 -29.98 38.33
CA GLN A 673 -38.10 -30.13 39.71
C GLN A 673 -37.02 -30.83 40.56
N GLY A 674 -36.68 -30.22 41.67
CA GLY A 674 -35.86 -30.85 42.70
C GLY A 674 -36.02 -30.02 43.98
N GLY A 675 -36.98 -30.42 44.83
CA GLY A 675 -37.11 -29.90 46.17
C GLY A 675 -35.94 -30.38 47.04
N LEU A 676 -35.57 -29.55 48.00
CA LEU A 676 -35.25 -29.99 49.38
C LEU A 676 -35.15 -28.78 50.30
N SER A 677 -35.77 -28.93 51.37
CA SER A 677 -35.84 -28.18 52.60
C SER A 677 -34.47 -27.87 53.24
N GLY A 678 -34.30 -26.72 53.85
CA GLY A 678 -33.23 -26.33 54.75
C GLY A 678 -33.17 -24.80 54.90
#